data_f724bdfddf41ed22e7f31ed1ec589570
#
_entry.id   f724bdfddf41ed22e7f31ed1ec589570
#
_cell.length_a   1.000
_cell.length_b   1.000
_cell.length_c   1.000
_cell.angle_alpha   90.00
_cell.angle_beta   90.00
_cell.angle_gamma   90.00
#
_symmetry.space_group_name_H-M   'P 1'
#
loop_
_entity.id
_entity.type
_entity.pdbx_description
1 polymer ?
#
loop_
_entity_poly.entity_id
_entity_poly.type
_entity_poly.pdbx_seq_one_letter_code
_entity_poly.pdbx_strand_id
1 'polypeptide(L)'
;MKQWIHTILLMGALSGALAAEDTFFTSYHFMGSDNCARCHNGMTDNQGRDISIETAWSSTMLANSSKDPLWRAKVRSEIERHPHLEGVLNDKCTQCHAPMANVEAHYSGHSIEILDGGFLDPANAHHDEALNGVSCTLCHQIEDDGNLGTLAGMSGKYTISENRNIYGQYGDVFPGPMMNNVDYRITQSAHISASKMCATCHNLKTPFVDENGNLLSTTPESEFPEQMPYSEWEHSDYVNSKSCQQCHMKRADGVVMATRPPWLNTQRNDFAQHMLVGGNKTLLDILNNNKSALEVTANNFEATIAASDAMLKSAASLEVVEQSLSNGTLEMTLKVNATTGHKLPTSFPSRRAFLHVTVTNGSGIAVFESGRVNADGSIAGADADSNPAAYEPHYDVITSEDEVQIYESIMQNSQGAVTYTLLRGAAYKKDNRILPRGFDKTTAPGDIRVVGAAADDSDFVGGSDRITYRVSGLQGGNYSVDAELLYQSVSHAFAQDLYTDNSAESQAFKTMFNASSMKTSQIASVTFDVSGSGGSNPAVCNDGIDNDGDGLIDLADPGCSSVSDNDEFNTAMPPATACSDGLDNDGDGLVDLADPGCSDASDDDEYNAPLPQCSDGIDNDGDGRIDMADPSCSGPSDNDELYPKRYRGGN
;
A
#
# COMPACT_ATOMS: atom_id res chain seq x y z
N MET A 1 -8.07 -20.85 -65.90
CA MET A 1 -8.11 -21.49 -64.55
C MET A 1 -6.88 -21.02 -63.81
N LYS A 2 -7.06 -20.02 -62.91
CA LYS A 2 -5.99 -19.51 -62.05
C LYS A 2 -6.29 -19.99 -60.64
N GLN A 3 -5.42 -20.85 -60.10
CA GLN A 3 -5.43 -21.28 -58.73
C GLN A 3 -4.90 -20.15 -57.84
N TRP A 4 -5.67 -19.75 -56.81
CA TRP A 4 -5.25 -18.88 -55.75
C TRP A 4 -4.77 -19.75 -54.58
N ILE A 5 -3.47 -19.65 -54.28
CA ILE A 5 -2.89 -20.23 -53.07
C ILE A 5 -3.02 -19.20 -51.97
N HIS A 6 -3.81 -19.50 -50.95
CA HIS A 6 -3.88 -18.69 -49.70
C HIS A 6 -2.77 -19.18 -48.77
N THR A 7 -1.77 -18.34 -48.62
CA THR A 7 -0.75 -18.53 -47.56
C THR A 7 -1.32 -17.99 -46.28
N ILE A 8 -1.65 -18.88 -45.33
CA ILE A 8 -1.99 -18.54 -43.95
C ILE A 8 -0.67 -18.28 -43.24
N LEU A 9 -0.40 -17.01 -42.89
CA LEU A 9 0.65 -16.66 -41.92
C LEU A 9 0.16 -17.06 -40.53
N LEU A 10 0.71 -18.12 -39.96
CA LEU A 10 0.66 -18.35 -38.52
C LEU A 10 1.56 -17.30 -37.84
N MET A 11 0.97 -16.29 -37.21
CA MET A 11 1.66 -15.50 -36.20
C MET A 11 1.76 -16.36 -34.94
N GLY A 12 2.88 -17.04 -34.78
CA GLY A 12 3.27 -17.60 -33.52
C GLY A 12 3.54 -16.46 -32.52
N ALA A 13 2.71 -16.30 -31.52
CA ALA A 13 3.05 -15.52 -30.37
C ALA A 13 4.20 -16.25 -29.66
N LEU A 14 5.43 -15.81 -29.84
CA LEU A 14 6.51 -16.12 -28.90
C LEU A 14 6.17 -15.38 -27.60
N SER A 15 5.58 -16.08 -26.66
CA SER A 15 5.67 -15.70 -25.25
C SER A 15 7.14 -15.94 -24.86
N GLY A 16 7.99 -14.93 -25.05
CA GLY A 16 9.30 -14.91 -24.43
C GLY A 16 9.07 -14.92 -22.92
N ALA A 17 9.49 -15.99 -22.25
CA ALA A 17 9.65 -15.93 -20.81
C ALA A 17 10.65 -14.78 -20.56
N LEU A 18 10.24 -13.75 -19.82
CA LEU A 18 11.15 -12.73 -19.34
C LEU A 18 12.27 -13.45 -18.57
N ALA A 19 13.51 -13.12 -18.87
CA ALA A 19 14.64 -13.67 -18.12
C ALA A 19 14.46 -13.25 -16.66
N ALA A 20 14.53 -14.20 -15.72
CA ALA A 20 14.50 -13.86 -14.31
C ALA A 20 15.76 -13.05 -13.96
N GLU A 21 15.62 -12.09 -13.03
CA GLU A 21 16.72 -11.31 -12.45
C GLU A 21 17.93 -12.20 -12.10
N ASP A 22 19.14 -11.81 -12.51
CA ASP A 22 20.38 -12.44 -12.06
C ASP A 22 20.84 -11.82 -10.73
N THR A 23 20.43 -12.41 -9.63
CA THR A 23 20.80 -11.99 -8.27
C THR A 23 22.24 -12.32 -7.89
N PHE A 24 23.03 -12.97 -8.77
CA PHE A 24 24.47 -13.23 -8.62
C PHE A 24 25.37 -12.29 -9.42
N PHE A 25 24.82 -11.25 -10.05
CA PHE A 25 25.64 -10.30 -10.82
C PHE A 25 26.79 -9.71 -9.99
N THR A 26 27.81 -9.20 -10.70
CA THR A 26 28.91 -8.44 -10.13
C THR A 26 29.24 -7.28 -11.05
N SER A 27 29.22 -6.06 -10.54
CA SER A 27 29.61 -4.84 -11.22
C SER A 27 30.83 -4.20 -10.54
N TYR A 28 31.18 -2.98 -10.93
CA TYR A 28 32.36 -2.33 -10.37
C TYR A 28 32.22 -2.07 -8.86
N HIS A 29 31.07 -1.52 -8.42
CA HIS A 29 30.83 -1.24 -7.01
C HIS A 29 30.03 -2.35 -6.31
N PHE A 30 29.12 -3.03 -7.00
CA PHE A 30 28.08 -3.84 -6.37
C PHE A 30 28.13 -5.34 -6.72
N MET A 31 27.49 -6.09 -5.88
CA MET A 31 27.18 -7.51 -6.10
C MET A 31 25.70 -7.77 -5.78
N GLY A 32 25.09 -8.64 -6.54
CA GLY A 32 23.74 -9.11 -6.32
C GLY A 32 23.56 -9.79 -4.97
N SER A 33 22.36 -9.73 -4.41
CA SER A 33 22.02 -10.15 -3.05
C SER A 33 22.35 -11.61 -2.75
N ASP A 34 22.24 -12.53 -3.74
CA ASP A 34 22.52 -13.94 -3.54
C ASP A 34 24.01 -14.26 -3.28
N ASN A 35 24.91 -13.36 -3.69
CA ASN A 35 26.31 -13.47 -3.28
C ASN A 35 26.47 -13.36 -1.75
N CYS A 36 25.65 -12.53 -1.11
CA CYS A 36 25.61 -12.38 0.35
C CYS A 36 24.82 -13.51 1.02
N ALA A 37 23.71 -13.92 0.41
CA ALA A 37 22.83 -14.99 0.89
C ALA A 37 23.55 -16.33 1.08
N ARG A 38 24.60 -16.62 0.30
CA ARG A 38 25.42 -17.82 0.48
C ARG A 38 25.91 -18.05 1.92
N CYS A 39 26.13 -16.96 2.67
CA CYS A 39 26.64 -16.99 4.04
C CYS A 39 25.67 -16.40 5.04
N HIS A 40 24.85 -15.42 4.63
CA HIS A 40 23.93 -14.67 5.50
C HIS A 40 22.48 -15.17 5.42
N ASN A 41 22.28 -16.45 5.08
CA ASN A 41 20.99 -17.14 5.07
C ASN A 41 21.05 -18.43 5.90
N GLY A 42 19.89 -18.97 6.30
CA GLY A 42 19.79 -20.09 7.24
C GLY A 42 20.22 -19.69 8.66
N MET A 43 20.11 -18.43 9.01
CA MET A 43 20.50 -17.87 10.30
C MET A 43 19.34 -18.01 11.30
N THR A 44 19.70 -18.31 12.57
CA THR A 44 18.71 -18.39 13.65
C THR A 44 19.15 -17.56 14.86
N ASP A 45 18.15 -17.10 15.62
CA ASP A 45 18.39 -16.48 16.92
C ASP A 45 18.50 -17.51 18.07
N ASN A 46 18.64 -17.04 19.31
CA ASN A 46 18.71 -17.90 20.49
C ASN A 46 17.41 -18.67 20.81
N GLN A 47 16.31 -18.39 20.11
CA GLN A 47 15.03 -19.11 20.22
C GLN A 47 14.81 -20.07 19.04
N GLY A 48 15.78 -20.18 18.14
CA GLY A 48 15.69 -21.00 16.93
C GLY A 48 14.78 -20.44 15.84
N ARG A 49 14.40 -19.14 15.90
CA ARG A 49 13.60 -18.49 14.87
C ARG A 49 14.49 -18.15 13.69
N ASP A 50 13.99 -18.35 12.48
CA ASP A 50 14.66 -17.90 11.26
C ASP A 50 14.75 -16.37 11.23
N ILE A 51 15.96 -15.85 11.09
CA ILE A 51 16.27 -14.43 10.98
C ILE A 51 17.23 -14.17 9.81
N SER A 52 17.20 -15.04 8.82
CA SER A 52 18.02 -14.94 7.60
C SER A 52 17.85 -13.57 6.94
N ILE A 53 18.98 -12.94 6.61
CA ILE A 53 18.99 -11.56 6.12
C ILE A 53 18.29 -11.46 4.77
N GLU A 54 18.70 -12.29 3.80
CA GLU A 54 18.13 -12.26 2.46
C GLU A 54 16.64 -12.63 2.47
N THR A 55 16.26 -13.70 3.16
CA THR A 55 14.85 -14.13 3.26
C THR A 55 13.95 -13.04 3.83
N ALA A 56 14.42 -12.31 4.85
CA ALA A 56 13.67 -11.21 5.43
C ALA A 56 13.63 -9.96 4.52
N TRP A 57 14.74 -9.65 3.85
CA TRP A 57 14.88 -8.47 3.00
C TRP A 57 14.19 -8.62 1.64
N SER A 58 14.30 -9.78 0.98
CA SER A 58 13.87 -9.96 -0.43
C SER A 58 12.39 -9.69 -0.67
N SER A 59 11.53 -9.89 0.34
CA SER A 59 10.10 -9.59 0.29
C SER A 59 9.72 -8.19 0.79
N THR A 60 10.70 -7.28 1.01
CA THR A 60 10.42 -5.89 1.41
C THR A 60 10.18 -4.98 0.20
N MET A 61 9.60 -3.79 0.47
CA MET A 61 9.51 -2.74 -0.56
C MET A 61 10.89 -2.25 -1.02
N LEU A 62 11.92 -2.29 -0.17
CA LEU A 62 13.28 -1.89 -0.54
C LEU A 62 13.89 -2.83 -1.58
N ALA A 63 13.76 -4.15 -1.38
CA ALA A 63 14.21 -5.14 -2.36
C ALA A 63 13.45 -5.06 -3.70
N ASN A 64 12.23 -4.56 -3.66
CA ASN A 64 11.33 -4.50 -4.81
C ASN A 64 11.04 -3.05 -5.27
N SER A 65 11.91 -2.11 -4.93
CA SER A 65 11.68 -0.68 -5.15
C SER A 65 11.50 -0.30 -6.62
N SER A 66 12.23 -0.92 -7.54
CA SER A 66 12.07 -0.75 -8.99
C SER A 66 10.99 -1.64 -9.62
N LYS A 67 10.51 -2.63 -8.86
CA LYS A 67 9.44 -3.56 -9.27
C LYS A 67 8.05 -3.06 -8.88
N ASP A 68 7.97 -2.02 -8.04
CA ASP A 68 6.72 -1.42 -7.57
C ASP A 68 5.90 -0.84 -8.73
N PRO A 69 4.70 -1.39 -9.03
CA PRO A 69 3.90 -0.94 -10.16
C PRO A 69 3.33 0.47 -9.97
N LEU A 70 3.15 0.94 -8.72
CA LEU A 70 2.78 2.33 -8.44
C LEU A 70 3.90 3.28 -8.85
N TRP A 71 5.14 2.95 -8.49
CA TRP A 71 6.30 3.76 -8.87
C TRP A 71 6.49 3.78 -10.40
N ARG A 72 6.41 2.62 -11.07
CA ARG A 72 6.49 2.52 -12.54
C ARG A 72 5.44 3.38 -13.23
N ALA A 73 4.17 3.30 -12.78
CA ALA A 73 3.08 4.11 -13.30
C ALA A 73 3.32 5.60 -13.04
N LYS A 74 3.81 5.96 -11.85
CA LYS A 74 4.08 7.36 -11.51
C LYS A 74 5.23 7.95 -12.32
N VAL A 75 6.32 7.22 -12.52
CA VAL A 75 7.42 7.63 -13.40
C VAL A 75 6.92 7.90 -14.83
N ARG A 76 6.15 6.97 -15.40
CA ARG A 76 5.56 7.15 -16.74
C ARG A 76 4.67 8.38 -16.80
N SER A 77 3.79 8.55 -15.83
CA SER A 77 2.89 9.69 -15.72
C SER A 77 3.63 11.03 -15.69
N GLU A 78 4.68 11.14 -14.86
CA GLU A 78 5.48 12.36 -14.76
C GLU A 78 6.25 12.66 -16.08
N ILE A 79 6.81 11.63 -16.73
CA ILE A 79 7.51 11.77 -18.02
C ILE A 79 6.54 12.22 -19.12
N GLU A 80 5.38 11.58 -19.25
CA GLU A 80 4.39 11.94 -20.28
C GLU A 80 3.83 13.35 -20.09
N ARG A 81 3.65 13.79 -18.84
CA ARG A 81 3.19 15.14 -18.50
C ARG A 81 4.29 16.20 -18.69
N HIS A 82 5.58 15.82 -18.56
CA HIS A 82 6.73 16.73 -18.64
C HIS A 82 7.91 16.13 -19.42
N PRO A 83 7.75 15.80 -20.72
CA PRO A 83 8.75 15.02 -21.47
C PRO A 83 10.12 15.73 -21.60
N HIS A 84 10.15 17.06 -21.53
CA HIS A 84 11.42 17.81 -21.57
C HIS A 84 12.24 17.70 -20.28
N LEU A 85 11.69 17.13 -19.20
CA LEU A 85 12.36 16.87 -17.92
C LEU A 85 12.64 15.39 -17.70
N GLU A 86 12.46 14.53 -18.72
CA GLU A 86 12.64 13.09 -18.61
C GLU A 86 13.99 12.70 -18.01
N GLY A 87 15.09 13.30 -18.46
CA GLY A 87 16.41 13.01 -17.92
C GLY A 87 16.57 13.38 -16.43
N VAL A 88 15.92 14.47 -15.99
CA VAL A 88 15.90 14.87 -14.56
C VAL A 88 15.09 13.87 -13.74
N LEU A 89 13.93 13.43 -14.26
CA LEU A 89 13.05 12.46 -13.61
C LEU A 89 13.74 11.10 -13.51
N ASN A 90 14.31 10.60 -14.59
CA ASN A 90 15.01 9.33 -14.62
C ASN A 90 16.15 9.29 -13.60
N ASP A 91 16.99 10.33 -13.55
CA ASP A 91 18.08 10.39 -12.58
C ASP A 91 17.54 10.47 -11.13
N LYS A 92 16.61 11.40 -10.86
CA LYS A 92 16.06 11.61 -9.51
C LYS A 92 15.35 10.36 -8.95
N CYS A 93 14.51 9.70 -9.75
CA CYS A 93 13.77 8.51 -9.33
C CYS A 93 14.70 7.31 -9.08
N THR A 94 15.69 7.10 -9.94
CA THR A 94 16.58 5.95 -9.83
C THR A 94 17.58 6.04 -8.68
N GLN A 95 17.93 7.24 -8.20
CA GLN A 95 18.78 7.43 -7.02
C GLN A 95 18.25 6.69 -5.77
N CYS A 96 16.93 6.48 -5.68
CA CYS A 96 16.30 5.78 -4.54
C CYS A 96 15.65 4.44 -4.93
N HIS A 97 15.13 4.30 -6.17
CA HIS A 97 14.36 3.11 -6.56
C HIS A 97 15.16 2.09 -7.38
N ALA A 98 16.22 2.51 -8.08
CA ALA A 98 17.17 1.65 -8.78
C ALA A 98 18.61 2.13 -8.52
N PRO A 99 19.02 2.28 -7.23
CA PRO A 99 20.20 3.04 -6.85
C PRO A 99 21.52 2.42 -7.33
N MET A 100 21.63 1.09 -7.39
CA MET A 100 22.84 0.44 -7.88
C MET A 100 23.01 0.67 -9.38
N ALA A 101 21.95 0.53 -10.16
CA ALA A 101 21.98 0.84 -11.60
C ALA A 101 22.30 2.31 -11.87
N ASN A 102 21.74 3.24 -11.08
CA ASN A 102 22.03 4.66 -11.18
C ASN A 102 23.53 4.96 -10.96
N VAL A 103 24.13 4.43 -9.89
CA VAL A 103 25.57 4.62 -9.59
C VAL A 103 26.44 4.02 -10.69
N GLU A 104 26.16 2.80 -11.14
CA GLU A 104 26.96 2.14 -12.19
C GLU A 104 26.81 2.82 -13.54
N ALA A 105 25.63 3.31 -13.90
CA ALA A 105 25.43 4.07 -15.12
C ALA A 105 26.20 5.40 -15.12
N HIS A 106 26.17 6.13 -14.00
CA HIS A 106 26.99 7.33 -13.84
C HIS A 106 28.50 7.02 -13.95
N TYR A 107 28.97 5.95 -13.29
CA TYR A 107 30.35 5.53 -13.33
C TYR A 107 30.81 5.13 -14.74
N SER A 108 29.97 4.38 -15.46
CA SER A 108 30.29 3.90 -16.82
C SER A 108 30.00 4.91 -17.93
N GLY A 109 29.31 6.02 -17.60
CA GLY A 109 28.90 7.05 -18.58
C GLY A 109 27.75 6.57 -19.49
N HIS A 110 26.95 5.63 -19.02
CA HIS A 110 25.75 5.17 -19.71
C HIS A 110 24.57 6.13 -19.46
N SER A 111 23.57 6.11 -20.35
CA SER A 111 22.33 6.86 -20.13
C SER A 111 21.55 6.29 -18.94
N ILE A 112 20.87 7.17 -18.21
CA ILE A 112 19.98 6.82 -17.12
C ILE A 112 18.56 6.95 -17.65
N GLU A 113 17.98 5.82 -17.98
CA GLU A 113 16.61 5.67 -18.46
C GLU A 113 15.95 4.52 -17.71
N ILE A 114 14.68 4.70 -17.31
CA ILE A 114 13.93 3.69 -16.54
C ILE A 114 13.17 2.77 -17.47
N LEU A 115 12.41 3.36 -18.40
CA LEU A 115 11.45 2.70 -19.29
C LEU A 115 11.99 2.67 -20.73
N ASP A 116 11.25 2.05 -21.65
CA ASP A 116 11.50 2.11 -23.12
C ASP A 116 12.94 1.72 -23.54
N GLY A 117 13.45 0.61 -23.02
CA GLY A 117 14.84 0.16 -23.23
C GLY A 117 15.81 0.59 -22.14
N GLY A 118 15.31 1.31 -21.13
CA GLY A 118 16.02 1.68 -19.91
C GLY A 118 16.24 0.52 -18.95
N PHE A 119 16.47 0.81 -17.68
CA PHE A 119 16.84 -0.16 -16.64
C PHE A 119 15.87 -1.32 -16.45
N LEU A 120 14.58 -1.13 -16.79
CA LEU A 120 13.57 -2.19 -16.70
C LEU A 120 13.51 -3.09 -17.96
N ASP A 121 14.33 -2.85 -18.98
CA ASP A 121 14.45 -3.73 -20.14
C ASP A 121 15.50 -4.82 -19.85
N PRO A 122 15.19 -6.12 -20.00
CA PRO A 122 16.15 -7.21 -19.80
C PRO A 122 17.42 -7.14 -20.70
N ALA A 123 17.38 -6.37 -21.78
CA ALA A 123 18.54 -6.15 -22.64
C ALA A 123 19.46 -5.02 -22.15
N ASN A 124 19.05 -4.26 -21.15
CA ASN A 124 19.86 -3.17 -20.59
C ASN A 124 20.99 -3.74 -19.73
N ALA A 125 22.18 -3.15 -19.86
CA ALA A 125 23.38 -3.61 -19.15
C ALA A 125 23.29 -3.50 -17.61
N HIS A 126 22.39 -2.67 -17.10
CA HIS A 126 22.17 -2.40 -15.67
C HIS A 126 20.83 -2.95 -15.16
N HIS A 127 20.20 -3.86 -15.91
CA HIS A 127 18.91 -4.43 -15.57
C HIS A 127 18.92 -5.16 -14.22
N ASP A 128 19.91 -6.04 -14.01
CA ASP A 128 20.00 -6.84 -12.80
C ASP A 128 20.28 -5.98 -11.57
N GLU A 129 21.14 -4.95 -11.70
CA GLU A 129 21.37 -3.96 -10.63
C GLU A 129 20.09 -3.20 -10.28
N ALA A 130 19.31 -2.83 -11.28
CA ALA A 130 18.05 -2.11 -11.06
C ALA A 130 17.01 -2.99 -10.36
N LEU A 131 16.82 -4.23 -10.80
CA LEU A 131 15.83 -5.14 -10.24
C LEU A 131 16.20 -5.64 -8.84
N ASN A 132 17.48 -5.64 -8.46
CA ASN A 132 17.91 -5.97 -7.10
C ASN A 132 17.61 -4.84 -6.08
N GLY A 133 17.05 -3.71 -6.52
CA GLY A 133 16.51 -2.64 -5.71
C GLY A 133 17.52 -2.01 -4.75
N VAL A 134 17.06 -1.65 -3.54
CA VAL A 134 17.93 -1.14 -2.46
C VAL A 134 18.52 -2.33 -1.71
N SER A 135 19.67 -2.82 -2.20
CA SER A 135 20.26 -4.08 -1.79
C SER A 135 21.38 -3.94 -0.76
N CYS A 136 21.92 -5.09 -0.34
CA CYS A 136 22.93 -5.21 0.71
C CYS A 136 24.15 -4.33 0.42
N THR A 137 24.71 -4.45 -0.79
CA THR A 137 25.94 -3.76 -1.16
C THR A 137 25.74 -2.26 -1.41
N LEU A 138 24.51 -1.81 -1.65
CA LEU A 138 24.21 -0.37 -1.64
C LEU A 138 24.30 0.20 -0.22
N CYS A 139 23.39 -0.27 0.68
CA CYS A 139 23.27 0.30 2.02
C CYS A 139 24.60 0.23 2.79
N HIS A 140 25.26 -0.93 2.72
CA HIS A 140 26.48 -1.17 3.49
C HIS A 140 27.74 -0.51 2.91
N GLN A 141 27.70 0.12 1.73
CA GLN A 141 28.80 0.89 1.17
C GLN A 141 28.63 2.41 1.24
N ILE A 142 27.49 2.91 1.69
CA ILE A 142 27.31 4.36 1.88
C ILE A 142 28.30 4.86 2.93
N GLU A 143 29.09 5.88 2.58
CA GLU A 143 30.11 6.45 3.44
C GLU A 143 29.53 7.49 4.41
N ASP A 144 30.12 7.61 5.60
CA ASP A 144 29.89 8.73 6.51
C ASP A 144 30.86 9.87 6.15
N ASP A 145 30.57 10.58 5.08
CA ASP A 145 31.35 11.69 4.55
C ASP A 145 31.04 13.04 5.22
N GLY A 146 30.21 13.03 6.27
CA GLY A 146 29.76 14.22 7.00
C GLY A 146 28.49 14.85 6.42
N ASN A 147 27.94 14.35 5.30
CA ASN A 147 26.72 14.88 4.68
C ASN A 147 25.45 14.14 5.15
N LEU A 148 25.57 12.93 5.70
CA LEU A 148 24.42 12.14 6.14
C LEU A 148 23.54 12.91 7.11
N GLY A 149 22.23 12.97 6.82
CA GLY A 149 21.24 13.72 7.61
C GLY A 149 21.20 15.21 7.30
N THR A 150 22.00 15.72 6.38
CA THR A 150 21.98 17.12 5.95
C THR A 150 21.33 17.26 4.57
N LEU A 151 21.00 18.49 4.15
CA LEU A 151 20.47 18.77 2.81
C LEU A 151 21.43 18.28 1.69
N ALA A 152 22.73 18.25 1.94
CA ALA A 152 23.71 17.77 0.98
C ALA A 152 23.70 16.24 0.82
N GLY A 153 23.26 15.52 1.84
CA GLY A 153 23.23 14.04 1.86
C GLY A 153 21.85 13.41 1.77
N MET A 154 20.76 14.21 1.58
CA MET A 154 19.40 13.71 1.36
C MET A 154 19.03 13.70 -0.14
N SER A 155 17.83 13.23 -0.48
CA SER A 155 17.32 13.15 -1.87
C SER A 155 18.18 12.27 -2.78
N GLY A 156 18.67 11.13 -2.25
CA GLY A 156 19.51 10.19 -3.00
C GLY A 156 20.97 10.60 -3.14
N LYS A 157 21.42 11.66 -2.45
CA LYS A 157 22.81 12.14 -2.50
C LYS A 157 23.66 11.45 -1.44
N TYR A 158 24.20 10.32 -1.76
CA TYR A 158 25.11 9.53 -0.92
C TYR A 158 26.40 9.21 -1.69
N THR A 159 27.48 8.97 -0.96
CA THR A 159 28.77 8.56 -1.50
C THR A 159 28.93 7.05 -1.31
N ILE A 160 29.23 6.32 -2.39
CA ILE A 160 29.55 4.89 -2.36
C ILE A 160 31.06 4.70 -2.24
N SER A 161 31.47 3.73 -1.43
CA SER A 161 32.88 3.44 -1.16
C SER A 161 33.63 2.92 -2.39
N GLU A 162 34.53 3.71 -2.91
CA GLU A 162 35.46 3.33 -3.98
C GLU A 162 36.42 2.18 -3.58
N ASN A 163 36.56 1.95 -2.28
CA ASN A 163 37.48 0.93 -1.74
C ASN A 163 36.75 -0.38 -1.40
N ARG A 164 35.50 -0.54 -1.82
CA ARG A 164 34.63 -1.71 -1.50
C ARG A 164 34.56 -1.97 0.02
N ASN A 165 34.45 -0.91 0.83
CA ASN A 165 34.23 -1.04 2.26
C ASN A 165 32.77 -1.43 2.52
N ILE A 166 32.58 -2.47 3.33
CA ILE A 166 31.26 -2.88 3.84
C ILE A 166 31.17 -2.47 5.31
N TYR A 167 30.31 -1.52 5.60
CA TYR A 167 30.11 -0.98 6.94
C TYR A 167 29.14 -1.84 7.76
N GLY A 168 29.50 -2.11 9.01
CA GLY A 168 28.68 -2.88 9.96
C GLY A 168 28.80 -2.34 11.38
N GLN A 169 27.87 -2.79 12.26
CA GLN A 169 27.86 -2.32 13.66
C GLN A 169 28.89 -3.00 14.56
N TYR A 170 29.42 -4.17 14.17
CA TYR A 170 30.31 -4.96 15.02
C TYR A 170 31.79 -4.76 14.63
N GLY A 171 32.66 -4.54 15.63
CA GLY A 171 34.08 -4.29 15.41
C GLY A 171 34.97 -5.53 15.50
N ASP A 172 34.53 -6.56 16.23
CA ASP A 172 35.27 -7.79 16.46
C ASP A 172 34.88 -8.89 15.47
N VAL A 173 35.00 -8.61 14.18
CA VAL A 173 34.64 -9.52 13.09
C VAL A 173 35.88 -10.13 12.44
N PHE A 174 35.72 -11.33 11.87
CA PHE A 174 36.77 -12.00 11.10
C PHE A 174 36.61 -11.67 9.61
N PRO A 175 37.48 -10.81 9.01
CA PRO A 175 37.23 -10.26 7.67
C PRO A 175 37.56 -11.23 6.53
N GLY A 176 38.41 -12.23 6.76
CA GLY A 176 38.96 -13.09 5.70
C GLY A 176 37.93 -13.75 4.78
N PRO A 177 36.84 -14.34 5.28
CA PRO A 177 35.83 -14.96 4.42
C PRO A 177 35.20 -13.96 3.42
N MET A 178 34.84 -12.76 3.84
CA MET A 178 34.27 -11.76 2.94
C MET A 178 35.30 -11.23 1.93
N MET A 179 36.50 -10.88 2.40
CA MET A 179 37.58 -10.39 1.51
C MET A 179 37.93 -11.44 0.43
N ASN A 180 37.96 -12.73 0.79
CA ASN A 180 38.38 -13.77 -0.14
C ASN A 180 37.28 -14.25 -1.10
N ASN A 181 35.99 -14.08 -0.75
CA ASN A 181 34.88 -14.61 -1.55
C ASN A 181 34.12 -13.54 -2.34
N VAL A 182 34.07 -12.31 -1.81
CA VAL A 182 33.26 -11.23 -2.39
C VAL A 182 34.04 -9.91 -2.52
N ASP A 183 35.33 -9.92 -2.19
CA ASP A 183 36.25 -8.77 -2.29
C ASP A 183 35.75 -7.50 -1.60
N TYR A 184 35.07 -7.63 -0.46
CA TYR A 184 34.66 -6.51 0.38
C TYR A 184 35.45 -6.47 1.68
N ARG A 185 35.78 -5.23 2.12
CA ARG A 185 36.49 -4.95 3.36
C ARG A 185 35.51 -4.62 4.47
N ILE A 186 35.41 -5.47 5.48
CA ILE A 186 34.55 -5.21 6.63
C ILE A 186 35.12 -4.05 7.44
N THR A 187 34.31 -3.03 7.64
CA THR A 187 34.67 -1.83 8.42
C THR A 187 33.58 -1.56 9.45
N GLN A 188 33.97 -1.45 10.73
CA GLN A 188 33.02 -1.01 11.74
C GLN A 188 32.74 0.47 11.58
N SER A 189 31.45 0.85 11.58
CA SER A 189 31.05 2.24 11.68
C SER A 189 29.69 2.40 12.33
N ALA A 190 29.57 3.39 13.20
CA ALA A 190 28.33 3.65 13.94
C ALA A 190 27.23 4.23 13.04
N HIS A 191 27.56 4.83 11.92
CA HIS A 191 26.57 5.47 11.04
C HIS A 191 25.55 4.49 10.46
N ILE A 192 25.94 3.21 10.25
CA ILE A 192 25.02 2.18 9.73
C ILE A 192 23.80 1.93 10.66
N SER A 193 23.95 2.23 11.95
CA SER A 193 22.89 2.11 12.95
C SER A 193 22.27 3.45 13.35
N ALA A 194 22.66 4.54 12.71
CA ALA A 194 22.14 5.88 12.97
C ALA A 194 21.03 6.26 12.00
N SER A 195 20.01 6.97 12.48
CA SER A 195 18.87 7.43 11.67
C SER A 195 19.29 8.24 10.45
N LYS A 196 20.40 9.00 10.52
CA LYS A 196 20.94 9.78 9.40
C LYS A 196 21.28 8.95 8.16
N MET A 197 21.52 7.65 8.31
CA MET A 197 21.70 6.71 7.21
C MET A 197 20.41 6.58 6.38
N CYS A 198 19.24 6.53 7.02
CA CYS A 198 17.97 6.42 6.35
C CYS A 198 17.55 7.74 5.66
N ALA A 199 18.03 8.88 6.18
CA ALA A 199 17.74 10.21 5.65
C ALA A 199 18.15 10.38 4.18
N THR A 200 19.12 9.61 3.69
CA THR A 200 19.61 9.68 2.31
C THR A 200 18.51 9.51 1.27
N CYS A 201 17.53 8.63 1.54
CA CYS A 201 16.37 8.38 0.68
C CYS A 201 15.05 8.79 1.34
N HIS A 202 14.99 8.80 2.69
CA HIS A 202 13.77 9.11 3.44
C HIS A 202 13.68 10.57 3.91
N ASN A 203 14.47 11.48 3.33
CA ASN A 203 14.21 12.90 3.21
C ASN A 203 14.40 13.28 1.75
N LEU A 204 13.31 13.59 1.08
CA LEU A 204 13.29 13.87 -0.35
C LEU A 204 12.67 15.24 -0.62
N LYS A 205 13.43 16.07 -1.31
CA LYS A 205 12.94 17.26 -1.96
C LYS A 205 12.91 17.07 -3.47
N THR A 206 11.87 17.58 -4.12
CA THR A 206 11.59 17.40 -5.54
C THR A 206 11.51 18.75 -6.23
N PRO A 207 12.16 18.96 -7.38
CA PRO A 207 11.99 20.17 -8.16
C PRO A 207 10.53 20.29 -8.63
N PHE A 208 10.05 21.52 -8.82
CA PHE A 208 8.69 21.74 -9.31
C PHE A 208 8.63 22.79 -10.42
N VAL A 209 7.57 22.70 -11.21
CA VAL A 209 7.33 23.54 -12.40
C VAL A 209 6.06 24.35 -12.30
N ASP A 210 5.97 25.40 -13.13
CA ASP A 210 4.74 26.15 -13.37
C ASP A 210 3.76 25.37 -14.30
N GLU A 211 2.64 26.00 -14.66
CA GLU A 211 1.64 25.42 -15.56
C GLU A 211 2.15 25.23 -17.01
N ASN A 212 3.22 25.89 -17.39
CA ASN A 212 3.86 25.76 -18.70
C ASN A 212 5.03 24.77 -18.70
N GLY A 213 5.32 24.14 -17.56
CA GLY A 213 6.43 23.20 -17.39
C GLY A 213 7.79 23.87 -17.14
N ASN A 214 7.84 25.19 -16.87
CA ASN A 214 9.08 25.86 -16.55
C ASN A 214 9.50 25.57 -15.10
N LEU A 215 10.76 25.22 -14.88
CA LEU A 215 11.31 24.96 -13.56
C LEU A 215 11.29 26.21 -12.69
N LEU A 216 10.64 26.14 -11.53
CA LEU A 216 10.54 27.23 -10.54
C LEU A 216 11.52 27.06 -9.39
N SER A 217 11.80 25.81 -8.97
CA SER A 217 12.82 25.52 -7.95
C SER A 217 14.20 25.48 -8.59
N THR A 218 15.09 26.37 -8.16
CA THR A 218 16.44 26.54 -8.76
C THR A 218 17.56 26.07 -7.84
N THR A 219 17.27 25.79 -6.57
CA THR A 219 18.21 25.26 -5.59
C THR A 219 17.53 24.18 -4.74
N PRO A 220 18.30 23.25 -4.14
CA PRO A 220 17.74 22.21 -3.27
C PRO A 220 16.91 22.74 -2.11
N GLU A 221 17.21 23.93 -1.59
CA GLU A 221 16.44 24.58 -0.52
C GLU A 221 15.04 25.00 -1.00
N SER A 222 14.91 25.37 -2.28
CA SER A 222 13.66 25.82 -2.89
C SER A 222 12.81 24.69 -3.46
N GLU A 223 13.31 23.45 -3.50
CA GLU A 223 12.55 22.28 -3.92
C GLU A 223 11.43 21.96 -2.94
N PHE A 224 10.36 21.34 -3.44
CA PHE A 224 9.21 20.90 -2.65
C PHE A 224 9.59 19.75 -1.69
N PRO A 225 9.28 19.84 -0.39
CA PRO A 225 9.55 18.78 0.59
C PRO A 225 8.55 17.63 0.46
N GLU A 226 8.75 16.75 -0.51
CA GLU A 226 7.83 15.66 -0.84
C GLU A 226 7.72 14.62 0.27
N GLN A 227 8.84 14.27 0.89
CA GLN A 227 8.90 13.28 1.98
C GLN A 227 9.95 13.70 2.99
N MET A 228 9.57 13.86 4.26
CA MET A 228 10.48 14.37 5.30
C MET A 228 10.47 13.54 6.60
N PRO A 229 10.33 12.19 6.58
CA PRO A 229 10.18 11.40 7.81
C PRO A 229 11.40 11.46 8.74
N TYR A 230 12.61 11.69 8.22
CA TYR A 230 13.78 11.89 9.06
C TYR A 230 13.72 13.24 9.79
N SER A 231 13.35 14.33 9.10
CA SER A 231 13.20 15.64 9.75
C SER A 231 12.02 15.66 10.73
N GLU A 232 10.92 14.95 10.42
CA GLU A 232 9.82 14.76 11.36
C GLU A 232 10.30 14.04 12.64
N TRP A 233 11.16 13.00 12.50
CA TRP A 233 11.75 12.27 13.61
C TRP A 233 12.74 13.14 14.42
N GLU A 234 13.54 13.98 13.78
CA GLU A 234 14.44 14.91 14.47
C GLU A 234 13.72 15.88 15.40
N HIS A 235 12.44 16.17 15.14
CA HIS A 235 11.58 17.04 15.92
C HIS A 235 10.64 16.28 16.87
N SER A 236 10.92 15.00 17.14
CA SER A 236 10.15 14.16 18.07
C SER A 236 10.93 13.83 19.34
N ASP A 237 10.23 13.35 20.38
CA ASP A 237 10.83 12.82 21.61
C ASP A 237 11.77 11.62 21.36
N TYR A 238 11.68 11.01 20.15
CA TYR A 238 12.44 9.81 19.82
C TYR A 238 13.87 10.10 19.38
N VAL A 239 14.22 11.33 18.99
CA VAL A 239 15.55 11.70 18.49
C VAL A 239 16.70 11.24 19.39
N ASN A 240 16.52 11.26 20.71
CA ASN A 240 17.54 10.86 21.68
C ASN A 240 17.32 9.46 22.28
N SER A 241 16.28 8.72 21.82
CA SER A 241 15.87 7.47 22.49
C SER A 241 15.75 6.27 21.54
N LYS A 242 15.35 6.47 20.28
CA LYS A 242 15.15 5.40 19.31
C LYS A 242 15.51 5.84 17.90
N SER A 243 16.44 5.15 17.27
CA SER A 243 16.73 5.34 15.85
C SER A 243 15.68 4.68 14.94
N CYS A 244 15.68 5.02 13.65
CA CYS A 244 14.83 4.39 12.64
C CYS A 244 15.00 2.86 12.65
N GLN A 245 16.25 2.38 12.71
CA GLN A 245 16.57 0.96 12.74
C GLN A 245 16.00 0.24 13.98
N GLN A 246 15.89 0.91 15.13
CA GLN A 246 15.34 0.30 16.34
C GLN A 246 13.83 0.05 16.28
N CYS A 247 13.12 0.77 15.43
CA CYS A 247 11.68 0.54 15.17
C CYS A 247 11.46 -0.36 13.95
N HIS A 248 12.15 -0.09 12.84
CA HIS A 248 11.93 -0.76 11.55
C HIS A 248 12.72 -2.05 11.35
N MET A 249 13.72 -2.32 12.20
CA MET A 249 14.56 -3.53 12.18
C MET A 249 14.54 -4.17 13.56
N LYS A 250 13.61 -5.09 13.79
CA LYS A 250 13.48 -5.83 15.05
C LYS A 250 14.81 -6.37 15.53
N ARG A 251 15.07 -6.34 16.84
CA ARG A 251 16.32 -6.84 17.41
C ARG A 251 16.22 -8.32 17.78
N ALA A 252 17.33 -9.04 17.61
CA ALA A 252 17.49 -10.44 17.98
C ALA A 252 18.82 -10.69 18.69
N ASP A 253 18.86 -11.68 19.58
CA ASP A 253 20.02 -12.04 20.36
C ASP A 253 20.50 -13.46 20.07
N GLY A 254 21.78 -13.72 20.35
CA GLY A 254 22.40 -15.02 20.16
C GLY A 254 22.59 -15.43 18.69
N VAL A 255 22.69 -14.42 17.80
CA VAL A 255 22.75 -14.61 16.35
C VAL A 255 24.15 -14.91 15.88
N VAL A 256 24.34 -15.99 15.14
CA VAL A 256 25.54 -16.23 14.34
C VAL A 256 25.32 -15.61 12.96
N MET A 257 26.05 -14.51 12.66
CA MET A 257 25.80 -13.66 11.49
C MET A 257 26.10 -14.34 10.14
N ALA A 258 26.83 -15.45 10.12
CA ALA A 258 27.15 -16.17 8.90
C ALA A 258 27.13 -17.67 9.16
N THR A 259 26.47 -18.42 8.29
CA THR A 259 26.40 -19.88 8.34
C THR A 259 27.62 -20.55 7.70
N ARG A 260 28.44 -19.78 7.00
CA ARG A 260 29.67 -20.22 6.32
C ARG A 260 30.81 -19.22 6.52
N PRO A 261 32.02 -19.69 6.87
CA PRO A 261 32.35 -21.07 7.21
C PRO A 261 31.80 -21.48 8.59
N PRO A 262 31.50 -22.79 8.83
CA PRO A 262 30.77 -23.23 10.02
C PRO A 262 31.56 -23.10 11.34
N TRP A 263 32.87 -22.88 11.28
CA TRP A 263 33.70 -22.59 12.46
C TRP A 263 33.56 -21.15 12.96
N LEU A 264 32.98 -20.23 12.14
CA LEU A 264 32.70 -18.84 12.51
C LEU A 264 31.35 -18.78 13.24
N ASN A 265 31.37 -19.10 14.54
CA ASN A 265 30.18 -19.30 15.35
C ASN A 265 30.00 -18.27 16.48
N THR A 266 30.64 -17.12 16.36
CA THR A 266 30.50 -16.03 17.35
C THR A 266 29.07 -15.52 17.36
N GLN A 267 28.41 -15.64 18.51
CA GLN A 267 27.05 -15.13 18.73
C GLN A 267 27.07 -13.62 18.94
N ARG A 268 26.08 -12.94 18.37
CA ARG A 268 25.87 -11.51 18.49
C ARG A 268 24.52 -11.22 19.14
N ASN A 269 24.49 -10.20 19.97
CA ASN A 269 23.26 -9.64 20.53
C ASN A 269 22.94 -8.32 19.84
N ASP A 270 21.73 -7.82 20.02
CA ASP A 270 21.24 -6.61 19.38
C ASP A 270 21.37 -6.64 17.84
N PHE A 271 21.18 -7.82 17.24
CA PHE A 271 21.23 -7.99 15.79
C PHE A 271 19.97 -7.38 15.14
N ALA A 272 20.16 -6.51 14.16
CA ALA A 272 19.07 -5.88 13.42
C ALA A 272 18.54 -6.82 12.33
N GLN A 273 17.30 -7.30 12.48
CA GLN A 273 16.61 -8.10 11.45
C GLN A 273 16.26 -7.22 10.24
N HIS A 274 16.49 -7.71 9.04
CA HIS A 274 16.35 -6.94 7.80
C HIS A 274 14.94 -6.96 7.20
N MET A 275 13.91 -7.01 8.02
CA MET A 275 12.52 -6.96 7.56
C MET A 275 12.11 -5.57 7.05
N LEU A 276 12.68 -4.49 7.59
CA LEU A 276 12.50 -3.10 7.12
C LEU A 276 11.03 -2.74 6.80
N VAL A 277 10.13 -3.15 7.70
CA VAL A 277 8.68 -3.02 7.49
C VAL A 277 8.18 -1.59 7.71
N GLY A 278 7.14 -1.23 6.98
CA GLY A 278 6.40 0.03 7.10
C GLY A 278 4.92 -0.17 6.79
N GLY A 279 4.22 0.86 6.32
CA GLY A 279 2.77 0.83 6.06
C GLY A 279 2.34 0.32 4.67
N ASN A 280 3.20 -0.31 3.87
CA ASN A 280 2.91 -0.63 2.47
C ASN A 280 2.28 -2.03 2.24
N LYS A 281 1.36 -2.45 3.09
CA LYS A 281 0.70 -3.76 3.00
C LYS A 281 0.05 -4.01 1.62
N THR A 282 -0.63 -3.03 1.06
CA THR A 282 -1.28 -3.10 -0.26
C THR A 282 -0.27 -3.38 -1.37
N LEU A 283 0.85 -2.65 -1.39
CA LEU A 283 1.86 -2.83 -2.45
C LEU A 283 2.60 -4.17 -2.30
N LEU A 284 2.82 -4.64 -1.09
CA LEU A 284 3.36 -5.99 -0.84
C LEU A 284 2.42 -7.09 -1.33
N ASP A 285 1.11 -6.93 -1.14
CA ASP A 285 0.09 -7.85 -1.68
C ASP A 285 0.12 -7.85 -3.22
N ILE A 286 0.17 -6.67 -3.83
CA ILE A 286 0.27 -6.54 -5.30
C ILE A 286 1.53 -7.23 -5.83
N LEU A 287 2.69 -7.01 -5.21
CA LEU A 287 3.95 -7.67 -5.60
C LEU A 287 3.83 -9.19 -5.48
N ASN A 288 3.26 -9.69 -4.38
CA ASN A 288 3.08 -11.13 -4.15
C ASN A 288 2.17 -11.79 -5.18
N ASN A 289 1.08 -11.11 -5.56
CA ASN A 289 0.09 -11.66 -6.50
C ASN A 289 0.50 -11.51 -7.97
N ASN A 290 1.49 -10.66 -8.29
CA ASN A 290 1.89 -10.36 -9.67
C ASN A 290 3.37 -10.64 -9.94
N LYS A 291 3.96 -11.63 -9.25
CA LYS A 291 5.41 -11.94 -9.27
C LYS A 291 5.97 -12.03 -10.68
N SER A 292 5.34 -12.79 -11.57
CA SER A 292 5.84 -13.00 -12.93
C SER A 292 5.84 -11.71 -13.77
N ALA A 293 4.78 -10.90 -13.65
CA ALA A 293 4.66 -9.65 -14.41
C ALA A 293 5.61 -8.55 -13.89
N LEU A 294 6.01 -8.63 -12.62
CA LEU A 294 6.87 -7.65 -11.94
C LEU A 294 8.29 -8.17 -11.71
N GLU A 295 8.62 -9.35 -12.21
CA GLU A 295 9.94 -10.01 -12.08
C GLU A 295 10.36 -10.21 -10.60
N VAL A 296 9.38 -10.51 -9.75
CA VAL A 296 9.60 -10.73 -8.32
C VAL A 296 9.97 -12.19 -8.06
N THR A 297 11.13 -12.42 -7.49
CA THR A 297 11.67 -13.75 -7.15
C THR A 297 11.39 -14.18 -5.71
N ALA A 298 11.15 -13.22 -4.81
CA ALA A 298 10.94 -13.46 -3.38
C ALA A 298 9.64 -14.24 -3.07
N ASN A 299 9.67 -15.03 -1.98
CA ASN A 299 8.56 -15.89 -1.58
C ASN A 299 8.05 -15.66 -0.15
N ASN A 300 8.64 -14.75 0.63
CA ASN A 300 8.32 -14.55 2.05
C ASN A 300 7.33 -13.38 2.30
N PHE A 301 6.53 -12.99 1.31
CA PHE A 301 5.63 -11.82 1.41
C PHE A 301 4.59 -11.95 2.52
N GLU A 302 4.05 -13.14 2.78
CA GLU A 302 3.06 -13.32 3.85
C GLU A 302 3.60 -12.89 5.22
N ALA A 303 4.84 -13.26 5.54
CA ALA A 303 5.49 -12.86 6.78
C ALA A 303 5.74 -11.34 6.83
N THR A 304 6.13 -10.73 5.70
CA THR A 304 6.38 -9.29 5.60
C THR A 304 5.08 -8.48 5.66
N ILE A 305 4.00 -8.97 5.04
CA ILE A 305 2.65 -8.38 5.13
C ILE A 305 2.14 -8.43 6.58
N ALA A 306 2.29 -9.58 7.25
CA ALA A 306 1.90 -9.73 8.66
C ALA A 306 2.72 -8.81 9.59
N ALA A 307 4.02 -8.66 9.33
CA ALA A 307 4.88 -7.76 10.09
C ALA A 307 4.52 -6.28 9.84
N SER A 308 4.14 -5.91 8.60
CA SER A 308 3.65 -4.57 8.25
C SER A 308 2.31 -4.25 8.93
N ASP A 309 1.38 -5.23 8.98
CA ASP A 309 0.12 -5.11 9.71
C ASP A 309 0.36 -4.90 11.22
N ALA A 310 1.28 -5.65 11.80
CA ALA A 310 1.67 -5.48 13.20
C ALA A 310 2.34 -4.13 13.48
N MET A 311 3.13 -3.61 12.54
CA MET A 311 3.73 -2.27 12.63
C MET A 311 2.64 -1.19 12.61
N LEU A 312 1.68 -1.26 11.68
CA LEU A 312 0.55 -0.34 11.59
C LEU A 312 -0.28 -0.35 12.88
N LYS A 313 -0.61 -1.52 13.41
CA LYS A 313 -1.35 -1.66 14.69
C LYS A 313 -0.60 -1.12 15.91
N SER A 314 0.71 -0.94 15.80
CA SER A 314 1.53 -0.32 16.84
C SER A 314 1.71 1.20 16.66
N ALA A 315 1.20 1.78 15.55
CA ALA A 315 1.47 3.17 15.18
C ALA A 315 0.61 4.20 15.92
N ALA A 316 -0.59 3.81 16.33
CA ALA A 316 -1.49 4.66 17.11
C ALA A 316 -2.47 3.84 17.95
N SER A 317 -3.13 4.50 18.88
CA SER A 317 -4.30 3.99 19.61
C SER A 317 -5.46 4.98 19.52
N LEU A 318 -6.68 4.47 19.66
CA LEU A 318 -7.91 5.24 19.70
C LEU A 318 -8.52 5.13 21.10
N GLU A 319 -8.96 6.26 21.64
CA GLU A 319 -9.48 6.38 23.00
C GLU A 319 -10.77 7.21 22.99
N VAL A 320 -11.77 6.80 23.76
CA VAL A 320 -12.97 7.60 24.05
C VAL A 320 -12.68 8.47 25.26
N VAL A 321 -12.65 9.79 25.07
CA VAL A 321 -12.36 10.75 26.16
C VAL A 321 -13.62 11.15 26.89
N GLU A 322 -14.66 11.45 26.14
CA GLU A 322 -15.96 11.88 26.65
C GLU A 322 -17.08 11.29 25.82
N GLN A 323 -18.22 11.00 26.45
CA GLN A 323 -19.43 10.58 25.75
C GLN A 323 -20.67 10.94 26.57
N SER A 324 -21.69 11.41 25.90
CA SER A 324 -22.99 11.69 26.52
C SER A 324 -24.11 11.62 25.49
N LEU A 325 -25.27 11.13 25.88
CA LEU A 325 -26.50 11.22 25.11
C LEU A 325 -27.53 12.02 25.91
N SER A 326 -27.88 13.19 25.45
CA SER A 326 -28.84 14.07 26.12
C SER A 326 -29.67 14.86 25.10
N ASN A 327 -30.97 14.95 25.33
CA ASN A 327 -31.89 15.69 24.47
C ASN A 327 -31.81 15.29 22.97
N GLY A 328 -31.62 13.99 22.70
CA GLY A 328 -31.52 13.47 21.33
C GLY A 328 -30.23 13.81 20.61
N THR A 329 -29.21 14.27 21.33
CA THR A 329 -27.87 14.50 20.77
C THR A 329 -26.87 13.61 21.48
N LEU A 330 -26.19 12.75 20.73
CA LEU A 330 -24.98 12.05 21.14
C LEU A 330 -23.79 12.97 20.88
N GLU A 331 -23.06 13.29 21.93
CA GLU A 331 -21.78 13.97 21.83
C GLU A 331 -20.70 13.01 22.34
N MET A 332 -19.68 12.76 21.54
CA MET A 332 -18.56 11.89 21.88
C MET A 332 -17.26 12.47 21.35
N THR A 333 -16.21 12.44 22.18
CA THR A 333 -14.88 12.89 21.80
C THR A 333 -13.95 11.68 21.72
N LEU A 334 -13.45 11.42 20.53
CA LEU A 334 -12.42 10.42 20.24
C LEU A 334 -11.05 11.09 20.28
N LYS A 335 -10.06 10.39 20.83
CA LYS A 335 -8.67 10.83 20.84
C LYS A 335 -7.81 9.81 20.12
N VAL A 336 -7.11 10.27 19.08
CA VAL A 336 -6.06 9.51 18.40
C VAL A 336 -4.73 9.82 19.08
N ASN A 337 -4.04 8.78 19.58
CA ASN A 337 -2.72 8.92 20.21
C ASN A 337 -1.67 8.26 19.32
N ALA A 338 -0.73 9.04 18.74
CA ALA A 338 0.36 8.53 17.93
C ALA A 338 1.50 7.97 18.80
N THR A 339 2.08 6.86 18.36
CA THR A 339 3.27 6.23 18.94
C THR A 339 4.45 6.21 17.98
N THR A 340 4.29 6.77 16.78
CA THR A 340 5.32 6.90 15.75
C THR A 340 6.35 7.97 16.11
N GLY A 341 7.57 7.81 15.60
CA GLY A 341 8.62 8.82 15.72
C GLY A 341 8.58 9.90 14.64
N HIS A 342 7.65 9.82 13.72
CA HIS A 342 7.39 10.72 12.60
C HIS A 342 5.90 10.92 12.46
N LYS A 343 5.44 11.82 11.60
CA LYS A 343 4.00 11.99 11.34
C LYS A 343 3.33 10.67 10.92
N LEU A 344 2.04 10.55 11.15
CA LEU A 344 1.23 9.39 10.76
C LEU A 344 0.01 9.85 9.92
N PRO A 345 -0.09 9.41 8.67
CA PRO A 345 0.94 8.72 7.89
C PRO A 345 2.17 9.60 7.60
N THR A 346 3.28 9.01 7.15
CA THR A 346 4.46 9.76 6.75
C THR A 346 4.90 9.38 5.34
N SER A 347 5.90 10.09 4.81
CA SER A 347 6.52 9.84 3.50
C SER A 347 5.61 10.27 2.35
N PHE A 348 5.47 9.43 1.31
CA PHE A 348 4.85 9.75 0.04
C PHE A 348 3.40 10.26 0.19
N PRO A 349 3.01 11.34 -0.51
CA PRO A 349 1.72 12.04 -0.29
C PRO A 349 0.49 11.33 -0.87
N SER A 350 0.58 10.05 -1.19
CA SER A 350 -0.56 9.20 -1.53
C SER A 350 -1.25 8.59 -0.31
N ARG A 351 -0.63 8.69 0.87
CA ARG A 351 -1.03 7.98 2.09
C ARG A 351 -2.03 8.78 2.90
N ARG A 352 -3.02 8.09 3.46
CA ARG A 352 -3.97 8.69 4.41
C ARG A 352 -4.32 7.75 5.55
N ALA A 353 -4.62 8.32 6.73
CA ALA A 353 -5.30 7.65 7.83
C ALA A 353 -6.60 8.40 8.10
N PHE A 354 -7.65 7.72 8.53
CA PHE A 354 -8.95 8.34 8.70
C PHE A 354 -9.78 7.61 9.74
N LEU A 355 -10.77 8.30 10.30
CA LEU A 355 -11.74 7.72 11.22
C LEU A 355 -12.94 7.19 10.44
N HIS A 356 -13.33 5.97 10.74
CA HIS A 356 -14.62 5.37 10.38
C HIS A 356 -15.40 5.19 11.67
N VAL A 357 -16.57 5.82 11.75
CA VAL A 357 -17.40 5.83 12.96
C VAL A 357 -18.83 5.45 12.60
N THR A 358 -19.33 4.40 13.25
CA THR A 358 -20.71 3.93 13.08
C THR A 358 -21.43 4.00 14.43
N VAL A 359 -22.61 4.60 14.46
CA VAL A 359 -23.53 4.61 15.61
C VAL A 359 -24.72 3.73 15.29
N THR A 360 -24.94 2.70 16.09
CA THR A 360 -26.00 1.70 15.88
C THR A 360 -27.01 1.77 17.02
N ASN A 361 -28.29 1.77 16.72
CA ASN A 361 -29.35 1.78 17.73
C ASN A 361 -29.56 0.39 18.37
N GLY A 362 -30.40 0.32 19.39
CA GLY A 362 -30.70 -0.92 20.13
C GLY A 362 -31.36 -2.03 19.28
N SER A 363 -31.82 -1.74 18.06
CA SER A 363 -32.34 -2.71 17.09
C SER A 363 -31.30 -3.21 16.10
N GLY A 364 -30.06 -2.72 16.18
CA GLY A 364 -28.97 -3.10 15.29
C GLY A 364 -28.89 -2.28 13.99
N ILE A 365 -29.65 -1.17 13.88
CA ILE A 365 -29.68 -0.31 12.71
C ILE A 365 -28.66 0.81 12.89
N ALA A 366 -27.81 1.04 11.88
CA ALA A 366 -26.92 2.20 11.85
C ALA A 366 -27.76 3.47 11.68
N VAL A 367 -27.56 4.44 12.56
CA VAL A 367 -28.25 5.74 12.58
C VAL A 367 -27.30 6.89 12.26
N PHE A 368 -26.02 6.61 12.14
CA PHE A 368 -24.98 7.51 11.69
C PHE A 368 -23.76 6.71 11.25
N GLU A 369 -23.20 7.02 10.10
CA GLU A 369 -21.95 6.41 9.62
C GLU A 369 -21.10 7.42 8.84
N SER A 370 -19.92 7.76 9.34
CA SER A 370 -18.94 8.63 8.69
C SER A 370 -17.68 7.86 8.36
N GLY A 371 -17.15 8.01 7.14
CA GLY A 371 -15.88 7.42 6.74
C GLY A 371 -15.93 5.96 6.29
N ARG A 372 -17.09 5.45 5.85
CA ARG A 372 -17.24 4.09 5.32
C ARG A 372 -16.39 3.87 4.07
N VAL A 373 -15.70 2.72 4.02
CA VAL A 373 -14.85 2.35 2.88
C VAL A 373 -15.65 1.55 1.85
N ASN A 374 -15.63 2.01 0.61
CA ASN A 374 -16.20 1.29 -0.53
C ASN A 374 -15.21 0.25 -1.10
N ALA A 375 -15.70 -0.70 -1.89
CA ALA A 375 -14.90 -1.80 -2.45
C ALA A 375 -13.72 -1.33 -3.33
N ASP A 376 -13.87 -0.20 -4.02
CA ASP A 376 -12.82 0.42 -4.84
C ASP A 376 -11.74 1.16 -4.02
N GLY A 377 -11.94 1.28 -2.69
CA GLY A 377 -11.06 1.98 -1.77
C GLY A 377 -11.41 3.46 -1.59
N SER A 378 -12.47 3.97 -2.21
CA SER A 378 -13.00 5.29 -1.89
C SER A 378 -13.62 5.33 -0.50
N ILE A 379 -13.73 6.52 0.07
CA ILE A 379 -14.34 6.75 1.38
C ILE A 379 -15.64 7.53 1.14
N ALA A 380 -16.75 7.00 1.62
CA ALA A 380 -18.04 7.70 1.57
C ALA A 380 -17.94 9.02 2.35
N GLY A 381 -18.44 10.10 1.77
CA GLY A 381 -18.35 11.45 2.32
C GLY A 381 -17.04 12.18 2.02
N ALA A 382 -15.96 11.48 1.61
CA ALA A 382 -14.68 12.14 1.35
C ALA A 382 -14.70 12.97 0.05
N ASP A 383 -14.51 14.27 0.17
CA ASP A 383 -14.54 15.25 -0.92
C ASP A 383 -13.60 14.89 -2.08
N ALA A 384 -12.33 14.55 -1.77
CA ALA A 384 -11.32 14.24 -2.76
C ALA A 384 -11.65 12.99 -3.59
N ASP A 385 -12.38 12.03 -3.03
CA ASP A 385 -12.72 10.78 -3.71
C ASP A 385 -13.84 10.96 -4.74
N SER A 386 -14.68 12.00 -4.57
CA SER A 386 -15.73 12.40 -5.51
C SER A 386 -15.28 13.50 -6.48
N ASN A 387 -14.36 14.39 -6.04
CA ASN A 387 -13.84 15.50 -6.82
C ASN A 387 -12.34 15.71 -6.56
N PRO A 388 -11.46 15.34 -7.48
CA PRO A 388 -10.00 15.42 -7.28
C PRO A 388 -9.45 16.85 -7.10
N ALA A 389 -10.26 17.89 -7.32
CA ALA A 389 -9.90 19.29 -7.04
C ALA A 389 -10.25 19.73 -5.61
N ALA A 390 -11.00 18.89 -4.87
CA ALA A 390 -11.40 19.12 -3.49
C ALA A 390 -10.52 18.30 -2.51
N TYR A 391 -10.72 18.50 -1.23
CA TYR A 391 -10.11 17.73 -0.14
C TYR A 391 -10.88 17.97 1.16
N GLU A 392 -10.91 16.98 2.04
CA GLU A 392 -11.46 17.12 3.38
C GLU A 392 -10.65 18.14 4.20
N PRO A 393 -11.28 19.09 4.89
CA PRO A 393 -10.58 19.90 5.86
C PRO A 393 -10.10 19.06 7.07
N HIS A 394 -9.47 19.68 8.02
CA HIS A 394 -9.31 19.10 9.36
C HIS A 394 -10.51 19.52 10.21
N TYR A 395 -11.13 18.57 10.87
CA TYR A 395 -12.33 18.78 11.69
C TYR A 395 -12.00 18.71 13.19
N ASP A 396 -12.46 19.68 13.97
CA ASP A 396 -12.59 19.59 15.44
C ASP A 396 -13.91 18.90 15.81
N VAL A 397 -14.97 19.18 15.05
CA VAL A 397 -16.31 18.66 15.27
C VAL A 397 -16.88 18.14 13.96
N ILE A 398 -17.42 16.92 14.01
CA ILE A 398 -18.14 16.26 12.92
C ILE A 398 -19.61 16.19 13.30
N THR A 399 -20.48 16.62 12.40
CA THR A 399 -21.94 16.73 12.60
C THR A 399 -22.74 16.05 11.50
N SER A 400 -22.10 15.64 10.41
CA SER A 400 -22.71 15.01 9.23
C SER A 400 -21.91 13.78 8.82
N GLU A 401 -22.58 12.83 8.16
CA GLU A 401 -21.95 11.65 7.56
C GLU A 401 -21.03 12.01 6.37
N ASP A 402 -21.26 13.17 5.74
CA ASP A 402 -20.41 13.69 4.66
C ASP A 402 -19.12 14.36 5.19
N GLU A 403 -18.96 14.51 6.51
CA GLU A 403 -17.75 15.03 7.14
C GLU A 403 -16.89 13.86 7.60
N VAL A 404 -15.66 13.72 7.06
CA VAL A 404 -14.75 12.63 7.41
C VAL A 404 -13.42 13.16 7.90
N GLN A 405 -13.02 12.82 9.13
CA GLN A 405 -11.67 13.17 9.60
C GLN A 405 -10.62 12.33 8.88
N ILE A 406 -9.88 12.96 7.97
CA ILE A 406 -8.79 12.35 7.22
C ILE A 406 -7.47 13.04 7.55
N TYR A 407 -6.48 12.27 8.00
CA TYR A 407 -5.10 12.70 8.27
C TYR A 407 -4.25 12.40 7.04
N GLU A 408 -3.81 13.43 6.34
CA GLU A 408 -3.12 13.31 5.05
C GLU A 408 -2.31 14.56 4.71
N SER A 409 -1.55 14.51 3.65
CA SER A 409 -0.97 15.68 3.01
C SER A 409 -1.54 15.85 1.60
N ILE A 410 -2.04 17.04 1.29
CA ILE A 410 -2.60 17.41 -0.03
C ILE A 410 -1.65 18.42 -0.67
N MET A 411 -1.11 18.07 -1.84
CA MET A 411 -0.24 18.94 -2.62
C MET A 411 -1.03 20.02 -3.36
N GLN A 412 -0.42 21.19 -3.51
CA GLN A 412 -0.89 22.22 -4.41
C GLN A 412 0.18 22.62 -5.41
N ASN A 413 -0.25 23.03 -6.61
CA ASN A 413 0.61 23.58 -7.63
C ASN A 413 0.98 25.04 -7.34
N SER A 414 1.78 25.66 -8.23
CA SER A 414 2.22 27.06 -8.10
C SER A 414 1.06 28.08 -8.11
N GLN A 415 -0.14 27.70 -8.52
CA GLN A 415 -1.36 28.54 -8.51
C GLN A 415 -2.27 28.24 -7.31
N GLY A 416 -1.89 27.30 -6.43
CA GLY A 416 -2.66 26.93 -5.25
C GLY A 416 -3.80 25.93 -5.51
N ALA A 417 -3.89 25.33 -6.70
CA ALA A 417 -4.83 24.26 -6.99
C ALA A 417 -4.28 22.91 -6.54
N VAL A 418 -5.16 22.00 -6.10
CA VAL A 418 -4.79 20.61 -5.76
C VAL A 418 -4.12 19.94 -6.95
N THR A 419 -3.07 19.18 -6.69
CA THR A 419 -2.36 18.41 -7.71
C THR A 419 -1.88 17.06 -7.15
N TYR A 420 -1.91 16.04 -8.00
CA TYR A 420 -1.32 14.72 -7.73
C TYR A 420 -0.07 14.47 -8.58
N THR A 421 0.34 15.44 -9.41
CA THR A 421 1.57 15.43 -10.20
C THR A 421 2.73 15.93 -9.33
N LEU A 422 3.78 15.13 -9.15
CA LEU A 422 4.90 15.46 -8.24
C LEU A 422 5.66 16.69 -8.70
N LEU A 423 5.99 16.78 -10.00
CA LEU A 423 6.66 17.96 -10.56
C LEU A 423 5.82 19.23 -10.50
N ARG A 424 4.54 19.15 -10.21
CA ARG A 424 3.67 20.33 -9.98
C ARG A 424 3.48 20.64 -8.50
N GLY A 425 3.93 19.78 -7.61
CA GLY A 425 3.88 19.99 -6.16
C GLY A 425 4.78 21.16 -5.76
N ALA A 426 4.19 22.33 -5.49
CA ALA A 426 4.91 23.54 -5.09
C ALA A 426 4.86 23.78 -3.57
N ALA A 427 3.81 23.30 -2.92
CA ALA A 427 3.62 23.37 -1.48
C ALA A 427 2.53 22.36 -1.05
N TYR A 428 2.31 22.22 0.25
CA TYR A 428 1.12 21.56 0.78
C TYR A 428 -0.03 22.55 0.92
N LYS A 429 -1.23 22.13 0.52
CA LYS A 429 -2.50 22.81 0.77
C LYS A 429 -3.06 22.42 2.12
N LYS A 430 -2.87 21.17 2.51
CA LYS A 430 -3.20 20.56 3.80
C LYS A 430 -2.04 19.66 4.22
N ASP A 431 -1.62 19.74 5.46
CA ASP A 431 -0.82 18.72 6.13
C ASP A 431 -1.26 18.65 7.60
N ASN A 432 -2.25 17.78 7.85
CA ASN A 432 -2.79 17.47 9.16
C ASN A 432 -2.42 16.05 9.60
N ARG A 433 -1.36 15.46 9.05
CA ARG A 433 -0.87 14.15 9.47
C ARG A 433 -0.58 14.17 10.96
N ILE A 434 -1.04 13.17 11.71
CA ILE A 434 -0.94 13.11 13.16
C ILE A 434 0.53 13.28 13.58
N LEU A 435 0.78 14.19 14.49
CA LEU A 435 2.14 14.59 14.88
C LEU A 435 2.79 13.54 15.80
N PRO A 436 4.10 13.29 15.70
CA PRO A 436 4.80 12.45 16.67
C PRO A 436 4.89 13.14 18.03
N ARG A 437 5.08 12.35 19.08
CA ARG A 437 5.25 12.90 20.45
C ARG A 437 6.45 13.86 20.49
N GLY A 438 6.28 14.98 21.20
CA GLY A 438 7.29 16.02 21.36
C GLY A 438 7.39 16.99 20.18
N PHE A 439 6.64 16.78 19.11
CA PHE A 439 6.61 17.70 17.98
C PHE A 439 5.91 19.00 18.35
N ASP A 440 6.59 20.13 18.17
CA ASP A 440 6.00 21.45 18.37
C ASP A 440 5.62 22.06 17.01
N LYS A 441 4.31 22.10 16.73
CA LYS A 441 3.78 22.62 15.45
C LYS A 441 4.03 24.12 15.25
N THR A 442 4.31 24.87 16.33
CA THR A 442 4.50 26.33 16.28
C THR A 442 5.91 26.73 15.88
N THR A 443 6.90 25.87 16.17
CA THR A 443 8.33 26.11 15.91
C THR A 443 8.89 25.20 14.81
N ALA A 444 8.07 24.29 14.28
CA ALA A 444 8.50 23.33 13.24
C ALA A 444 9.00 24.06 11.97
N PRO A 445 10.10 23.58 11.37
CA PRO A 445 10.61 24.08 10.09
C PRO A 445 9.56 24.04 8.98
N GLY A 446 9.69 24.93 8.00
CA GLY A 446 8.74 25.04 6.88
C GLY A 446 8.49 23.72 6.13
N ASP A 447 9.51 22.87 6.04
CA ASP A 447 9.45 21.59 5.32
C ASP A 447 8.57 20.52 6.01
N ILE A 448 8.29 20.69 7.30
CA ILE A 448 7.51 19.73 8.12
C ILE A 448 6.38 20.39 8.91
N ARG A 449 6.08 21.65 8.64
CA ARG A 449 5.03 22.38 9.35
C ARG A 449 3.65 21.76 9.12
N VAL A 450 2.74 22.02 10.03
CA VAL A 450 1.31 21.77 9.87
C VAL A 450 0.72 22.81 8.92
N VAL A 451 -0.18 22.41 8.02
CA VAL A 451 -0.79 23.28 7.03
C VAL A 451 -2.30 23.05 6.97
N GLY A 452 -3.07 24.13 6.86
CA GLY A 452 -4.53 24.11 6.86
C GLY A 452 -5.11 24.26 8.25
N ALA A 453 -6.38 23.91 8.45
CA ALA A 453 -7.11 24.15 9.71
C ALA A 453 -6.44 23.55 10.96
N ALA A 454 -5.77 22.42 10.85
CA ALA A 454 -5.03 21.79 11.95
C ALA A 454 -3.93 22.69 12.57
N ALA A 455 -3.46 23.71 11.86
CA ALA A 455 -2.48 24.65 12.39
C ALA A 455 -3.06 25.47 13.55
N ASP A 456 -4.33 25.84 13.43
CA ASP A 456 -5.06 26.68 14.41
C ASP A 456 -5.81 25.84 15.46
N ASP A 457 -5.97 24.54 15.24
CA ASP A 457 -6.60 23.64 16.21
C ASP A 457 -5.72 23.49 17.47
N SER A 458 -6.29 23.80 18.64
CA SER A 458 -5.55 23.87 19.91
C SER A 458 -5.20 22.49 20.49
N ASP A 459 -5.92 21.44 20.14
CA ASP A 459 -5.70 20.09 20.66
C ASP A 459 -5.09 19.11 19.64
N PHE A 460 -4.90 19.56 18.39
CA PHE A 460 -3.99 18.92 17.44
C PHE A 460 -2.53 19.22 17.84
N VAL A 461 -1.97 18.39 18.69
CA VAL A 461 -0.66 18.59 19.33
C VAL A 461 0.29 17.43 19.11
N GLY A 462 1.57 17.62 19.47
CA GLY A 462 2.56 16.55 19.40
C GLY A 462 2.13 15.29 20.15
N GLY A 463 1.83 14.22 19.40
CA GLY A 463 1.42 12.91 19.89
C GLY A 463 -0.08 12.66 19.88
N SER A 464 -0.95 13.62 19.64
CA SER A 464 -2.39 13.35 19.64
C SER A 464 -3.24 14.40 18.94
N ASP A 465 -4.47 13.98 18.63
CA ASP A 465 -5.57 14.79 18.14
C ASP A 465 -6.89 14.34 18.77
N ARG A 466 -7.86 15.26 18.90
CA ARG A 466 -9.20 14.98 19.42
C ARG A 466 -10.25 15.44 18.43
N ILE A 467 -11.23 14.59 18.18
CA ILE A 467 -12.35 14.87 17.30
C ILE A 467 -13.65 14.62 18.05
N THR A 468 -14.54 15.60 18.07
CA THR A 468 -15.86 15.48 18.66
C THR A 468 -16.89 15.17 17.58
N TYR A 469 -17.60 14.07 17.73
CA TYR A 469 -18.78 13.74 16.92
C TYR A 469 -20.03 14.21 17.65
N ARG A 470 -20.90 14.90 16.93
CA ARG A 470 -22.18 15.39 17.44
C ARG A 470 -23.31 14.90 16.55
N VAL A 471 -23.94 13.79 16.94
CA VAL A 471 -25.01 13.15 16.21
C VAL A 471 -26.35 13.55 16.83
N SER A 472 -27.16 14.29 16.10
CA SER A 472 -28.45 14.82 16.57
C SER A 472 -29.62 14.01 15.99
N GLY A 473 -30.82 14.21 16.56
CA GLY A 473 -32.05 13.53 16.09
C GLY A 473 -32.30 12.15 16.70
N LEU A 474 -31.44 11.72 17.63
CA LEU A 474 -31.54 10.39 18.23
C LEU A 474 -32.69 10.28 19.24
N GLN A 475 -33.32 9.13 19.27
CA GLN A 475 -34.33 8.79 20.29
C GLN A 475 -33.65 8.46 21.62
N GLY A 476 -34.46 8.41 22.69
CA GLY A 476 -33.97 7.90 23.99
C GLY A 476 -33.73 6.39 23.90
N GLY A 477 -32.59 5.93 24.42
CA GLY A 477 -32.28 4.50 24.38
C GLY A 477 -30.80 4.19 24.53
N ASN A 478 -30.45 3.01 24.08
CA ASN A 478 -29.08 2.50 24.05
C ASN A 478 -28.56 2.52 22.63
N TYR A 479 -27.34 2.98 22.46
CA TYR A 479 -26.61 2.97 21.20
C TYR A 479 -25.26 2.30 21.41
N SER A 480 -24.81 1.57 20.41
CA SER A 480 -23.44 1.06 20.32
C SER A 480 -22.67 1.89 19.30
N VAL A 481 -21.46 2.27 19.64
CA VAL A 481 -20.56 3.03 18.75
C VAL A 481 -19.35 2.18 18.45
N ASP A 482 -19.09 1.97 17.17
CA ASP A 482 -17.85 1.40 16.65
C ASP A 482 -17.03 2.51 16.00
N ALA A 483 -15.82 2.74 16.48
CA ALA A 483 -14.90 3.71 15.91
C ALA A 483 -13.57 3.03 15.56
N GLU A 484 -13.12 3.24 14.33
CA GLU A 484 -11.91 2.67 13.78
C GLU A 484 -10.99 3.76 13.24
N LEU A 485 -9.69 3.65 13.51
CA LEU A 485 -8.67 4.40 12.79
C LEU A 485 -8.13 3.49 11.67
N LEU A 486 -8.41 3.86 10.45
CA LEU A 486 -8.07 3.11 9.24
C LEU A 486 -6.92 3.79 8.49
N TYR A 487 -6.23 3.02 7.62
CA TYR A 487 -5.08 3.48 6.85
C TYR A 487 -5.12 2.96 5.41
N GLN A 488 -4.75 3.83 4.48
CA GLN A 488 -4.53 3.50 3.08
C GLN A 488 -3.14 3.98 2.63
N SER A 489 -2.36 3.10 2.01
CA SER A 489 -1.05 3.47 1.44
C SER A 489 -1.17 4.24 0.12
N VAL A 490 -2.30 4.09 -0.56
CA VAL A 490 -2.66 4.83 -1.78
C VAL A 490 -4.10 5.30 -1.64
N SER A 491 -4.33 6.61 -1.62
CA SER A 491 -5.67 7.19 -1.59
C SER A 491 -6.37 6.98 -2.94
N HIS A 492 -7.70 6.91 -2.91
CA HIS A 492 -8.51 6.74 -4.12
C HIS A 492 -8.23 7.86 -5.14
N ALA A 493 -8.24 9.12 -4.70
CA ALA A 493 -7.97 10.26 -5.56
C ALA A 493 -6.59 10.20 -6.24
N PHE A 494 -5.55 9.77 -5.52
CA PHE A 494 -4.21 9.59 -6.08
C PHE A 494 -4.17 8.49 -7.15
N ALA A 495 -4.85 7.37 -6.89
CA ALA A 495 -4.97 6.28 -7.86
C ALA A 495 -5.77 6.71 -9.10
N GLN A 496 -6.87 7.45 -8.92
CA GLN A 496 -7.70 7.96 -10.03
C GLN A 496 -6.92 8.94 -10.93
N ASP A 497 -6.04 9.79 -10.37
CA ASP A 497 -5.18 10.67 -11.18
C ASP A 497 -4.29 9.85 -12.14
N LEU A 498 -3.68 8.75 -11.64
CA LEU A 498 -2.90 7.84 -12.48
C LEU A 498 -3.75 7.11 -13.53
N TYR A 499 -5.02 6.84 -13.23
CA TYR A 499 -5.92 6.17 -14.18
C TYR A 499 -6.34 7.06 -15.36
N THR A 500 -6.14 8.37 -15.26
CA THR A 500 -6.35 9.28 -16.39
C THR A 500 -5.29 9.10 -17.49
N ASP A 501 -4.13 8.56 -17.16
CA ASP A 501 -3.06 8.28 -18.10
C ASP A 501 -3.30 6.94 -18.82
N ASN A 502 -3.10 6.92 -20.12
CA ASN A 502 -3.42 5.74 -20.95
C ASN A 502 -2.17 4.88 -21.25
N SER A 503 -1.13 5.00 -20.44
CA SER A 503 0.10 4.24 -20.55
C SER A 503 -0.05 2.77 -20.13
N ALA A 504 0.85 1.91 -20.60
CA ALA A 504 0.87 0.50 -20.21
C ALA A 504 1.09 0.33 -18.70
N GLU A 505 1.96 1.14 -18.10
CA GLU A 505 2.31 1.10 -16.69
C GLU A 505 1.12 1.54 -15.81
N SER A 506 0.40 2.60 -16.21
CA SER A 506 -0.79 3.06 -15.48
C SER A 506 -1.92 2.04 -15.57
N GLN A 507 -2.15 1.41 -16.72
CA GLN A 507 -3.16 0.37 -16.87
C GLN A 507 -2.79 -0.92 -16.12
N ALA A 508 -1.50 -1.29 -16.08
CA ALA A 508 -1.02 -2.42 -15.28
C ALA A 508 -1.24 -2.15 -13.79
N PHE A 509 -0.84 -0.97 -13.28
CA PHE A 509 -1.09 -0.58 -11.90
C PHE A 509 -2.58 -0.61 -11.57
N LYS A 510 -3.43 0.00 -12.41
CA LYS A 510 -4.90 -0.01 -12.25
C LYS A 510 -5.44 -1.43 -12.08
N THR A 511 -5.05 -2.33 -12.97
CA THR A 511 -5.50 -3.72 -12.94
C THR A 511 -5.08 -4.42 -11.65
N MET A 512 -3.80 -4.30 -11.27
CA MET A 512 -3.24 -4.93 -10.08
C MET A 512 -3.82 -4.34 -8.78
N PHE A 513 -3.99 -3.02 -8.72
CA PHE A 513 -4.53 -2.34 -7.54
C PHE A 513 -6.02 -2.66 -7.34
N ASN A 514 -6.81 -2.70 -8.41
CA ASN A 514 -8.24 -3.05 -8.31
C ASN A 514 -8.43 -4.50 -7.84
N ALA A 515 -7.57 -5.42 -8.27
CA ALA A 515 -7.60 -6.82 -7.85
C ALA A 515 -7.17 -7.06 -6.39
N SER A 516 -6.48 -6.09 -5.75
CA SER A 516 -6.07 -6.25 -4.35
C SER A 516 -7.23 -6.02 -3.39
N SER A 517 -7.47 -6.99 -2.50
CA SER A 517 -8.41 -6.85 -1.38
C SER A 517 -7.82 -6.13 -0.16
N MET A 518 -6.53 -5.76 -0.18
CA MET A 518 -5.82 -5.17 0.96
C MET A 518 -5.64 -3.65 0.84
N LYS A 519 -6.61 -2.94 0.23
CA LYS A 519 -6.53 -1.48 0.03
C LYS A 519 -6.54 -0.68 1.33
N THR A 520 -7.21 -1.21 2.36
CA THR A 520 -7.34 -0.57 3.67
C THR A 520 -6.82 -1.48 4.78
N SER A 521 -6.23 -0.89 5.81
CA SER A 521 -5.72 -1.58 6.99
C SER A 521 -6.22 -0.88 8.26
N GLN A 522 -6.64 -1.64 9.26
CA GLN A 522 -7.00 -1.10 10.56
C GLN A 522 -5.74 -0.85 11.40
N ILE A 523 -5.62 0.37 11.95
CA ILE A 523 -4.59 0.73 12.93
C ILE A 523 -5.09 0.46 14.35
N ALA A 524 -6.25 1.00 14.69
CA ALA A 524 -6.84 0.88 16.03
C ALA A 524 -8.36 0.88 15.93
N SER A 525 -9.04 0.37 16.95
CA SER A 525 -10.49 0.47 17.09
C SER A 525 -10.90 0.54 18.56
N VAL A 526 -12.08 1.11 18.79
CA VAL A 526 -12.74 1.10 20.08
C VAL A 526 -14.25 0.96 19.87
N THR A 527 -14.86 0.08 20.67
CA THR A 527 -16.32 -0.10 20.71
C THR A 527 -16.81 0.26 22.11
N PHE A 528 -17.91 0.99 22.19
CA PHE A 528 -18.50 1.37 23.47
C PHE A 528 -20.02 1.58 23.33
N ASP A 529 -20.72 1.46 24.46
CA ASP A 529 -22.15 1.71 24.53
C ASP A 529 -22.42 3.05 25.21
N VAL A 530 -23.43 3.76 24.73
CA VAL A 530 -23.94 4.98 25.34
C VAL A 530 -25.45 4.89 25.49
N SER A 531 -25.98 5.41 26.60
CA SER A 531 -27.41 5.45 26.86
C SER A 531 -27.82 6.80 27.43
N GLY A 532 -29.01 7.25 27.09
CA GLY A 532 -29.48 8.55 27.58
C GLY A 532 -30.89 8.91 27.16
N SER A 533 -31.26 10.15 27.43
CA SER A 533 -32.56 10.71 27.07
C SER A 533 -32.53 11.18 25.61
N GLY A 534 -33.52 10.80 24.85
CA GLY A 534 -33.77 11.34 23.50
C GLY A 534 -34.28 12.79 23.51
N GLY A 535 -34.20 13.43 22.38
CA GLY A 535 -34.91 14.67 22.13
C GLY A 535 -36.44 14.44 22.07
N SER A 536 -37.18 15.49 22.19
CA SER A 536 -38.65 15.48 21.92
C SER A 536 -38.91 15.62 20.40
N ASN A 537 -38.17 14.88 19.60
CA ASN A 537 -38.44 14.85 18.16
C ASN A 537 -39.76 14.13 17.89
N PRO A 538 -40.46 14.44 16.82
CA PRO A 538 -41.50 13.60 16.31
C PRO A 538 -41.04 12.16 16.19
N ALA A 539 -41.89 11.18 16.35
CA ALA A 539 -41.58 9.78 16.09
C ALA A 539 -41.09 9.64 14.64
N VAL A 540 -40.23 8.67 14.36
CA VAL A 540 -39.65 8.38 13.03
C VAL A 540 -40.74 8.39 11.95
N CYS A 541 -41.90 7.80 12.24
CA CYS A 541 -43.09 7.79 11.35
C CYS A 541 -43.89 9.11 11.33
N ASN A 542 -43.29 10.25 11.77
CA ASN A 542 -43.92 11.57 11.76
C ASN A 542 -42.88 12.70 11.81
N ASP A 543 -41.69 12.48 11.29
CA ASP A 543 -40.58 13.45 11.30
C ASP A 543 -40.31 14.05 9.92
N GLY A 544 -40.97 13.55 8.86
CA GLY A 544 -40.88 14.03 7.51
C GLY A 544 -39.64 13.57 6.75
N ILE A 545 -38.94 12.56 7.25
CA ILE A 545 -37.70 12.02 6.69
C ILE A 545 -37.95 10.56 6.26
N ASP A 546 -37.41 10.13 5.14
CA ASP A 546 -37.27 8.75 4.73
C ASP A 546 -36.12 8.13 5.50
N ASN A 547 -36.40 7.42 6.58
CA ASN A 547 -35.41 6.96 7.55
C ASN A 547 -34.80 5.59 7.18
N ASP A 548 -35.40 4.81 6.28
CA ASP A 548 -34.87 3.53 5.80
C ASP A 548 -34.37 3.58 4.34
N GLY A 549 -34.64 4.70 3.63
CA GLY A 549 -34.12 4.94 2.29
C GLY A 549 -34.89 4.24 1.16
N ASP A 550 -36.13 3.74 1.44
CA ASP A 550 -36.93 3.00 0.45
C ASP A 550 -37.76 3.92 -0.47
N GLY A 551 -37.75 5.26 -0.21
CA GLY A 551 -38.44 6.29 -0.99
C GLY A 551 -39.84 6.60 -0.48
N LEU A 552 -40.30 6.00 0.65
CA LEU A 552 -41.53 6.34 1.34
C LEU A 552 -41.20 7.12 2.62
N ILE A 553 -42.14 7.90 3.13
CA ILE A 553 -41.94 8.82 4.25
C ILE A 553 -43.09 8.72 5.23
N ASP A 554 -42.80 8.64 6.53
CA ASP A 554 -43.79 8.66 7.60
C ASP A 554 -44.89 7.57 7.38
N LEU A 555 -46.15 7.91 7.59
CA LEU A 555 -47.29 7.00 7.41
C LEU A 555 -47.52 6.55 5.95
N ALA A 556 -46.78 7.05 4.97
CA ALA A 556 -46.77 6.50 3.62
C ALA A 556 -45.96 5.22 3.52
N ASP A 557 -45.06 5.00 4.49
CA ASP A 557 -44.23 3.82 4.60
C ASP A 557 -45.01 2.67 5.30
N PRO A 558 -45.01 1.45 4.73
CA PRO A 558 -45.64 0.27 5.36
C PRO A 558 -44.93 -0.18 6.66
N GLY A 559 -43.72 0.26 6.94
CA GLY A 559 -43.01 0.05 8.21
C GLY A 559 -43.70 0.79 9.36
N CYS A 560 -44.34 1.91 9.05
CA CYS A 560 -44.99 2.76 10.02
C CYS A 560 -46.38 2.25 10.42
N SER A 561 -46.52 1.81 11.65
CA SER A 561 -47.84 1.37 12.22
C SER A 561 -48.68 2.53 12.75
N SER A 562 -48.10 3.68 13.09
CA SER A 562 -48.77 4.89 13.59
C SER A 562 -47.82 6.10 13.60
N VAL A 563 -48.39 7.33 13.72
CA VAL A 563 -47.62 8.60 13.90
C VAL A 563 -46.72 8.66 15.14
N SER A 564 -46.81 7.68 16.00
CA SER A 564 -45.97 7.55 17.20
C SER A 564 -45.01 6.35 17.12
N ASP A 565 -44.99 5.71 15.97
CA ASP A 565 -44.06 4.63 15.69
C ASP A 565 -42.65 5.21 15.46
N ASN A 566 -41.65 4.59 16.06
CA ASN A 566 -40.27 4.99 15.97
C ASN A 566 -39.45 4.05 15.07
N ASP A 567 -40.14 3.30 14.21
CA ASP A 567 -39.50 2.38 13.27
C ASP A 567 -40.24 2.47 11.94
N GLU A 568 -39.58 2.99 10.93
CA GLU A 568 -40.06 3.10 9.54
C GLU A 568 -39.61 1.90 8.71
N PHE A 569 -38.80 1.01 9.34
CA PHE A 569 -38.23 -0.13 8.66
C PHE A 569 -39.34 -1.15 8.34
N ASN A 570 -39.56 -1.34 7.07
CA ASN A 570 -40.39 -2.46 6.62
C ASN A 570 -39.75 -3.75 7.11
N THR A 571 -40.47 -4.57 7.88
CA THR A 571 -40.01 -5.91 8.22
C THR A 571 -39.50 -6.54 6.93
N ALA A 572 -38.18 -6.68 6.84
CA ALA A 572 -37.45 -6.99 5.65
C ALA A 572 -38.26 -7.89 4.71
N MET A 573 -38.44 -7.47 3.48
CA MET A 573 -38.42 -8.46 2.42
C MET A 573 -37.23 -9.36 2.73
N PRO A 574 -37.39 -10.69 2.78
CA PRO A 574 -36.25 -11.56 2.91
C PRO A 574 -35.18 -11.04 1.93
N PRO A 575 -33.88 -10.98 2.31
CA PRO A 575 -32.86 -10.54 1.40
C PRO A 575 -33.12 -11.16 0.05
N ALA A 576 -33.04 -10.37 -1.01
CA ALA A 576 -33.20 -10.90 -2.35
C ALA A 576 -32.33 -12.14 -2.42
N THR A 577 -32.93 -13.26 -2.79
CA THR A 577 -32.19 -14.52 -2.91
C THR A 577 -31.15 -14.39 -4.02
N ALA A 578 -30.14 -15.21 -4.05
CA ALA A 578 -29.10 -15.17 -5.07
C ALA A 578 -29.68 -15.05 -6.49
N CYS A 579 -30.81 -15.72 -6.75
CA CYS A 579 -31.51 -15.69 -8.04
C CYS A 579 -32.46 -14.47 -8.26
N SER A 580 -32.35 -13.40 -7.45
CA SER A 580 -33.16 -12.17 -7.57
C SER A 580 -32.50 -10.91 -7.01
N ASP A 581 -31.19 -10.93 -6.77
CA ASP A 581 -30.47 -9.82 -6.14
C ASP A 581 -29.73 -8.91 -7.15
N GLY A 582 -29.76 -9.27 -8.44
CA GLY A 582 -29.12 -8.53 -9.52
C GLY A 582 -27.58 -8.68 -9.58
N LEU A 583 -27.02 -9.66 -8.87
CA LEU A 583 -25.60 -9.96 -8.86
C LEU A 583 -25.35 -11.32 -9.53
N ASP A 584 -24.17 -11.52 -10.06
CA ASP A 584 -23.62 -12.78 -10.54
C ASP A 584 -22.88 -13.43 -9.35
N ASN A 585 -23.58 -14.31 -8.64
CA ASN A 585 -23.12 -14.83 -7.34
C ASN A 585 -22.14 -16.00 -7.47
N ASP A 586 -22.08 -16.70 -8.61
CA ASP A 586 -21.13 -17.77 -8.86
C ASP A 586 -19.99 -17.38 -9.82
N GLY A 587 -20.10 -16.21 -10.51
CA GLY A 587 -19.07 -15.63 -11.35
C GLY A 587 -19.00 -16.20 -12.76
N ASP A 588 -20.07 -16.84 -13.26
CA ASP A 588 -20.09 -17.45 -14.58
C ASP A 588 -20.51 -16.49 -15.72
N GLY A 589 -20.98 -15.28 -15.35
CA GLY A 589 -21.38 -14.19 -16.27
C GLY A 589 -22.87 -14.13 -16.55
N LEU A 590 -23.70 -14.97 -15.90
CA LEU A 590 -25.16 -14.91 -15.91
C LEU A 590 -25.65 -14.32 -14.58
N VAL A 591 -26.86 -13.82 -14.55
CA VAL A 591 -27.39 -13.10 -13.40
C VAL A 591 -28.84 -13.49 -13.18
N ASP A 592 -29.22 -13.76 -11.94
CA ASP A 592 -30.60 -14.05 -11.54
C ASP A 592 -31.21 -15.18 -12.40
N LEU A 593 -32.45 -15.04 -12.78
CA LEU A 593 -33.19 -16.03 -13.62
C LEU A 593 -32.64 -16.25 -15.03
N ALA A 594 -31.59 -15.52 -15.43
CA ALA A 594 -30.84 -15.80 -16.66
C ALA A 594 -29.81 -16.92 -16.45
N ASP A 595 -29.46 -17.21 -15.19
CA ASP A 595 -28.58 -18.29 -14.81
C ASP A 595 -29.34 -19.63 -14.72
N PRO A 596 -28.82 -20.70 -15.37
CA PRO A 596 -29.41 -22.04 -15.28
C PRO A 596 -29.31 -22.69 -13.87
N GLY A 597 -28.49 -22.15 -12.97
CA GLY A 597 -28.45 -22.53 -11.55
C GLY A 597 -29.73 -22.16 -10.82
N CYS A 598 -30.38 -21.11 -11.26
CA CYS A 598 -31.62 -20.60 -10.69
C CYS A 598 -32.85 -21.39 -11.11
N SER A 599 -33.49 -22.03 -10.18
CA SER A 599 -34.78 -22.72 -10.43
C SER A 599 -35.98 -21.77 -10.45
N ASP A 600 -36.01 -20.72 -9.64
CA ASP A 600 -36.96 -19.60 -9.60
C ASP A 600 -36.37 -18.43 -8.78
N ALA A 601 -37.07 -17.28 -8.76
CA ALA A 601 -36.63 -16.06 -8.08
C ALA A 601 -36.58 -16.18 -6.53
N SER A 602 -36.90 -17.29 -5.94
CA SER A 602 -36.76 -17.57 -4.50
C SER A 602 -35.61 -18.53 -4.19
N ASP A 603 -34.89 -18.96 -5.21
CA ASP A 603 -33.70 -19.80 -5.06
C ASP A 603 -32.51 -18.98 -4.52
N ASP A 604 -31.82 -19.54 -3.54
CA ASP A 604 -30.73 -18.88 -2.83
C ASP A 604 -29.35 -19.39 -3.28
N ASP A 605 -29.32 -20.07 -4.42
CA ASP A 605 -28.08 -20.65 -4.98
C ASP A 605 -28.10 -20.55 -6.51
N GLU A 606 -27.15 -19.76 -7.05
CA GLU A 606 -26.92 -19.59 -8.49
C GLU A 606 -25.93 -20.62 -9.06
N TYR A 607 -25.35 -21.47 -8.20
CA TYR A 607 -24.27 -22.36 -8.58
C TYR A 607 -24.71 -23.46 -9.55
N ASN A 608 -24.17 -23.40 -10.75
CA ASN A 608 -24.26 -24.46 -11.74
C ASN A 608 -23.25 -25.56 -11.42
N ALA A 609 -23.70 -26.77 -11.19
CA ALA A 609 -22.77 -27.89 -11.18
C ALA A 609 -22.04 -27.96 -12.53
N PRO A 610 -20.71 -28.08 -12.56
CA PRO A 610 -19.98 -28.18 -13.82
C PRO A 610 -20.57 -29.29 -14.67
N LEU A 611 -20.77 -28.99 -15.94
CA LEU A 611 -21.24 -30.00 -16.90
C LEU A 611 -20.28 -31.19 -16.90
N PRO A 612 -20.81 -32.41 -17.05
CA PRO A 612 -19.96 -33.58 -17.23
C PRO A 612 -18.99 -33.37 -18.40
N GLN A 613 -17.78 -33.88 -18.30
CA GLN A 613 -16.72 -33.71 -19.30
C GLN A 613 -17.15 -34.05 -20.73
N CYS A 614 -18.10 -34.98 -20.87
CA CYS A 614 -18.67 -35.36 -22.17
C CYS A 614 -19.84 -34.45 -22.65
N SER A 615 -20.01 -33.26 -22.05
CA SER A 615 -21.03 -32.26 -22.43
C SER A 615 -20.68 -30.83 -22.00
N ASP A 616 -19.41 -30.54 -21.70
CA ASP A 616 -18.94 -29.22 -21.22
C ASP A 616 -18.36 -28.35 -22.34
N GLY A 617 -18.27 -28.86 -23.56
CA GLY A 617 -17.74 -28.14 -24.71
C GLY A 617 -16.23 -28.01 -24.74
N ILE A 618 -15.50 -28.72 -23.88
CA ILE A 618 -14.03 -28.68 -23.74
C ILE A 618 -13.44 -30.03 -24.17
N ASP A 619 -12.29 -30.03 -24.82
CA ASP A 619 -11.46 -31.21 -25.07
C ASP A 619 -10.63 -31.48 -23.81
N ASN A 620 -11.18 -32.33 -22.94
CA ASN A 620 -10.62 -32.54 -21.58
C ASN A 620 -9.36 -33.45 -21.56
N ASP A 621 -9.11 -34.24 -22.61
CA ASP A 621 -7.90 -35.09 -22.71
C ASP A 621 -6.91 -34.59 -23.76
N GLY A 622 -7.28 -33.59 -24.58
CA GLY A 622 -6.40 -32.95 -25.55
C GLY A 622 -6.18 -33.76 -26.85
N ASP A 623 -7.09 -34.69 -27.16
CA ASP A 623 -6.97 -35.54 -28.35
C ASP A 623 -7.54 -34.91 -29.64
N GLY A 624 -8.22 -33.75 -29.51
CA GLY A 624 -8.81 -32.96 -30.60
C GLY A 624 -10.28 -33.28 -30.87
N ARG A 625 -10.93 -34.01 -29.98
CA ARG A 625 -12.37 -34.30 -30.03
C ARG A 625 -13.02 -33.75 -28.76
N ILE A 626 -14.26 -33.39 -28.85
CA ILE A 626 -14.99 -32.68 -27.80
C ILE A 626 -16.28 -33.41 -27.53
N ASP A 627 -16.60 -33.60 -26.26
CA ASP A 627 -17.88 -34.15 -25.81
C ASP A 627 -18.24 -35.49 -26.47
N MET A 628 -19.45 -35.64 -26.92
CA MET A 628 -19.98 -36.83 -27.58
C MET A 628 -19.31 -37.15 -28.94
N ALA A 629 -18.40 -36.30 -29.42
CA ALA A 629 -17.56 -36.64 -30.59
C ALA A 629 -16.33 -37.46 -30.17
N ASP A 630 -16.01 -37.52 -28.89
CA ASP A 630 -14.99 -38.39 -28.34
C ASP A 630 -15.52 -39.80 -28.09
N PRO A 631 -14.81 -40.86 -28.60
CA PRO A 631 -15.23 -42.24 -28.38
C PRO A 631 -15.11 -42.77 -26.96
N SER A 632 -14.49 -42.05 -26.06
CA SER A 632 -14.45 -42.37 -24.62
C SER A 632 -15.74 -41.98 -23.90
N CYS A 633 -16.49 -41.04 -24.43
CA CYS A 633 -17.77 -40.63 -23.91
C CYS A 633 -18.88 -41.68 -24.17
N SER A 634 -19.37 -42.27 -23.12
CA SER A 634 -20.48 -43.23 -23.13
C SER A 634 -21.87 -42.59 -23.18
N GLY A 635 -21.96 -41.31 -22.83
CA GLY A 635 -23.21 -40.51 -22.82
C GLY A 635 -22.95 -39.08 -22.33
N PRO A 636 -23.89 -38.12 -22.53
CA PRO A 636 -23.70 -36.71 -22.14
C PRO A 636 -23.56 -36.49 -20.63
N SER A 637 -23.81 -37.48 -19.81
CA SER A 637 -23.62 -37.44 -18.36
C SER A 637 -22.36 -38.15 -17.90
N ASP A 638 -21.51 -38.56 -18.82
CA ASP A 638 -20.20 -39.16 -18.50
C ASP A 638 -19.21 -38.08 -18.12
N ASN A 639 -18.48 -38.30 -17.03
CA ASN A 639 -17.55 -37.34 -16.48
C ASN A 639 -16.08 -37.76 -16.70
N ASP A 640 -15.83 -38.58 -17.73
CA ASP A 640 -14.50 -39.06 -18.08
C ASP A 640 -14.36 -39.14 -19.60
N GLU A 641 -13.58 -38.20 -20.15
CA GLU A 641 -13.24 -38.11 -21.57
C GLU A 641 -11.92 -38.80 -21.91
N LEU A 642 -11.22 -39.36 -20.89
CA LEU A 642 -9.91 -40.01 -21.04
C LEU A 642 -10.01 -41.39 -21.73
N TYR A 643 -9.38 -41.56 -22.85
CA TYR A 643 -9.28 -42.86 -23.55
C TYR A 643 -8.53 -43.86 -22.67
N PRO A 644 -9.07 -45.07 -22.37
CA PRO A 644 -8.38 -46.06 -21.56
C PRO A 644 -7.13 -46.54 -22.29
N LYS A 645 -5.94 -46.30 -21.74
CA LYS A 645 -4.67 -46.84 -22.24
C LYS A 645 -4.79 -48.35 -22.32
N ARG A 646 -4.81 -48.89 -23.56
CA ARG A 646 -4.70 -50.33 -23.78
C ARG A 646 -3.41 -50.82 -23.14
N TYR A 647 -3.51 -51.60 -22.09
CA TYR A 647 -2.42 -52.44 -21.60
C TYR A 647 -2.03 -53.39 -22.73
N ARG A 648 -0.88 -53.20 -23.40
CA ARG A 648 -0.23 -54.23 -24.18
C ARG A 648 0.31 -55.24 -23.18
N GLY A 649 -0.41 -56.36 -23.03
CA GLY A 649 0.14 -57.57 -22.45
C GLY A 649 1.26 -58.04 -23.36
N GLY A 650 2.51 -58.00 -22.87
CA GLY A 650 3.63 -58.67 -23.47
C GLY A 650 3.63 -60.14 -23.03
N ASN A 651 3.74 -61.00 -23.98
CA ASN A 651 4.29 -62.34 -23.80
C ASN A 651 5.78 -62.24 -23.57
#